data_c52239b5b9fe976efc56ff0ef4ad4a11
#
_entry.id   c52239b5b9fe976efc56ff0ef4ad4a11
#
_cell.length_a   1.000
_cell.length_b   1.000
_cell.length_c   1.000
_cell.angle_alpha   90.00
_cell.angle_beta   90.00
_cell.angle_gamma   90.00
#
_symmetry.space_group_name_H-M   'P 1'
#
loop_
_entity.id
_entity.type
_entity.pdbx_description
1 polymer ?
#
loop_
_entity_poly.entity_id
_entity_poly.type
_entity_poly.pdbx_seq_one_letter_code
_entity_poly.pdbx_strand_id
1 'polypeptide(L)'
;MKRFAVLLVLSLLFQCELFAQNTVNSFQKYPVFPNCENESIDGLELCFNNTVRELIYNNFEEPAIVSEENYKGPLNIFFEVDREGAIKLLYVDAVYTELKDEVARVFDQFPKIEPATYNGNPTYTQYTVNLTVPLGEFVAETEAPVEEETTTGSGNDLIGNEINPEYDALEKNVYENEEYRSAINIPLSHHNYSLFDPAMNQVGTNSHTAQKPFLYSEVNKYYNFEEQQASILTNKTSWFGRKFWDQHMVTIKGKDYWITLDPGVDLQVGRDFDTDVDTYNNTRLVYTQGGIGKKINFFAVVYESQGRFADYFNRYAIERRPDGGNAGIIPGRGIAKLFRSDSFDYPIATGHVSYTPSEHFNLQLGHGKNFIGDGYRSLLLSDNASPYPYFRLNTTFWKIKYTNTWMSLRDVRSEVTADGSFRTKYMANHYLSYNITKRLNIGLFESVIWENDNDRGFDVNYLNPVIFFRAIEFSTGSRGGNALIGLSAKYKFTNRVNAYAQLIIDEFSSSDIFGGEGSYKNKTGYQLGAKYYDAFGVKGLYLQGEYNRVRPFTYSHNTVVLNYGHNNQSMAHTLGTNFSEFIAIARYQYRRIFGDVKVIVAKRGFEFNTPEDSFFYGGSIYGTEDNRIADLGNELAQGNTTDFFHAEVQGGYLINPATNLKVYASVIFRDFQPMVDTEVNFANQTTWLNFGVRTDLFNWYNDF
;
A
#
# COMPACT_ATOMS: atom_id res chain seq x y z
N MET A 1 -20.58 21.50 27.56
CA MET A 1 -19.50 20.56 27.29
C MET A 1 -18.74 20.84 25.96
N LYS A 2 -19.38 21.26 24.86
CA LYS A 2 -18.67 21.58 23.58
C LYS A 2 -17.70 22.77 23.63
N ARG A 3 -17.91 23.75 24.49
CA ARG A 3 -17.00 24.90 24.65
C ARG A 3 -15.78 24.59 25.55
N PHE A 4 -15.84 23.56 26.36
CA PHE A 4 -14.74 23.13 27.25
C PHE A 4 -13.71 22.29 26.50
N ALA A 5 -14.13 21.51 25.51
CA ALA A 5 -13.24 20.70 24.67
C ALA A 5 -12.39 21.55 23.72
N VAL A 6 -12.96 22.63 23.18
CA VAL A 6 -12.22 23.57 22.30
C VAL A 6 -11.18 24.36 23.08
N LEU A 7 -11.49 24.75 24.32
CA LEU A 7 -10.55 25.43 25.23
C LEU A 7 -9.42 24.49 25.70
N LEU A 8 -9.70 23.21 25.87
CA LEU A 8 -8.67 22.21 26.25
C LEU A 8 -7.71 21.94 25.08
N VAL A 9 -8.22 21.86 23.85
CA VAL A 9 -7.37 21.69 22.65
C VAL A 9 -6.55 22.95 22.37
N LEU A 10 -7.12 24.15 22.55
CA LEU A 10 -6.38 25.39 22.44
C LEU A 10 -5.36 25.58 23.57
N SER A 11 -5.63 25.12 24.79
CA SER A 11 -4.66 25.18 25.88
C SER A 11 -3.51 24.19 25.72
N LEU A 12 -3.75 23.02 25.09
CA LEU A 12 -2.72 22.07 24.70
C LEU A 12 -1.83 22.59 23.56
N LEU A 13 -2.40 23.36 22.63
CA LEU A 13 -1.62 23.99 21.56
C LEU A 13 -0.76 25.17 22.08
N PHE A 14 -1.24 25.89 23.12
CA PHE A 14 -0.48 26.99 23.74
C PHE A 14 0.63 26.50 24.70
N GLN A 15 0.54 25.27 25.21
CA GLN A 15 1.62 24.70 26.02
C GLN A 15 2.80 24.18 25.21
N CYS A 16 2.62 23.94 23.89
CA CYS A 16 3.75 23.58 23.01
C CYS A 16 4.68 24.75 22.67
N GLU A 17 4.26 26.01 22.83
CA GLU A 17 5.13 27.15 22.55
C GLU A 17 6.11 27.51 23.70
N LEU A 18 5.90 26.97 24.92
CA LEU A 18 6.78 27.22 26.05
C LEU A 18 7.92 26.19 26.23
N PHE A 19 7.97 25.15 25.41
CA PHE A 19 9.08 24.19 25.38
C PHE A 19 9.99 24.30 24.14
N ALA A 20 9.80 25.30 23.29
CA ALA A 20 10.58 25.51 22.06
C ALA A 20 11.81 26.41 22.24
N GLN A 21 12.29 26.62 23.48
CA GLN A 21 13.54 27.35 23.74
C GLN A 21 14.47 26.62 24.72
N ASN A 22 14.70 25.35 24.47
CA ASN A 22 15.93 24.68 24.85
C ASN A 22 16.24 23.67 23.75
N THR A 23 16.91 24.11 22.70
CA THR A 23 17.68 23.24 21.84
C THR A 23 18.78 22.63 22.70
N VAL A 24 18.52 21.52 23.35
CA VAL A 24 19.53 20.61 23.80
C VAL A 24 20.11 19.97 22.54
N ASN A 25 21.08 20.65 21.94
CA ASN A 25 21.97 20.03 21.00
C ASN A 25 22.65 18.89 21.75
N SER A 26 22.28 17.65 21.51
CA SER A 26 23.03 16.50 21.94
C SER A 26 24.33 16.49 21.11
N PHE A 27 25.34 17.22 21.56
CA PHE A 27 26.61 17.26 20.87
C PHE A 27 27.36 15.97 21.22
N GLN A 28 27.39 15.07 20.26
CA GLN A 28 28.37 14.00 20.22
C GLN A 28 29.63 14.57 19.57
N LYS A 29 30.72 14.67 20.35
CA LYS A 29 32.03 15.06 19.83
C LYS A 29 32.84 13.79 19.60
N TYR A 30 33.47 13.67 18.43
CA TYR A 30 34.40 12.58 18.12
C TYR A 30 35.62 12.61 19.03
N PRO A 31 36.33 11.48 19.22
CA PRO A 31 37.61 11.50 19.91
C PRO A 31 38.61 12.41 19.17
N VAL A 32 39.47 13.08 19.90
CA VAL A 32 40.35 14.09 19.32
C VAL A 32 41.81 13.70 19.50
N PHE A 33 42.50 13.50 18.38
CA PHE A 33 43.96 13.42 18.35
C PHE A 33 44.56 14.81 18.53
N PRO A 34 45.78 14.94 19.05
CA PRO A 34 46.47 16.25 19.25
C PRO A 34 46.54 17.08 17.95
N ASN A 35 46.69 16.45 16.80
CA ASN A 35 46.73 17.13 15.50
C ASN A 35 45.32 17.58 14.99
N CYS A 36 44.24 17.13 15.64
CA CYS A 36 42.87 17.48 15.30
C CYS A 36 42.24 18.51 16.25
N GLU A 37 42.96 19.04 17.23
CA GLU A 37 42.42 19.97 18.24
C GLU A 37 41.86 21.28 17.67
N ASN A 38 42.34 21.71 16.51
CA ASN A 38 41.92 22.96 15.86
C ASN A 38 40.83 22.77 14.82
N GLU A 39 40.34 21.55 14.61
CA GLU A 39 39.28 21.25 13.66
C GLU A 39 37.91 21.67 14.18
N SER A 40 36.99 22.00 13.24
CA SER A 40 35.61 22.22 13.58
C SER A 40 34.96 20.92 14.05
N ILE A 41 33.86 21.00 14.79
CA ILE A 41 33.15 19.80 15.28
C ILE A 41 32.75 18.89 14.10
N ASP A 42 32.38 19.45 12.97
CA ASP A 42 32.02 18.71 11.77
C ASP A 42 33.25 18.09 11.05
N GLY A 43 34.42 18.70 11.18
CA GLY A 43 35.70 18.20 10.64
C GLY A 43 36.39 17.13 11.50
N LEU A 44 36.01 16.99 12.78
CA LEU A 44 36.66 16.05 13.71
C LEU A 44 36.53 14.59 13.27
N GLU A 45 35.43 14.19 12.70
CA GLU A 45 35.24 12.82 12.20
C GLU A 45 36.25 12.47 11.12
N LEU A 46 36.38 13.35 10.12
CA LEU A 46 37.30 13.15 9.01
C LEU A 46 38.75 13.17 9.47
N CYS A 47 39.10 14.11 10.36
CA CYS A 47 40.45 14.19 10.94
C CYS A 47 40.80 12.94 11.76
N PHE A 48 39.87 12.48 12.61
CA PHE A 48 40.07 11.27 13.42
C PHE A 48 40.28 10.04 12.52
N ASN A 49 39.43 9.81 11.51
CA ASN A 49 39.52 8.68 10.60
C ASN A 49 40.83 8.70 9.80
N ASN A 50 41.21 9.86 9.25
CA ASN A 50 42.45 10.00 8.54
C ASN A 50 43.69 9.75 9.43
N THR A 51 43.67 10.25 10.66
CA THR A 51 44.79 10.05 11.59
C THR A 51 44.96 8.59 12.00
N VAL A 52 43.83 7.88 12.27
CA VAL A 52 43.88 6.44 12.56
C VAL A 52 44.44 5.66 11.37
N ARG A 53 43.98 5.93 10.17
CA ARG A 53 44.50 5.27 8.94
C ARG A 53 45.97 5.59 8.73
N GLU A 54 46.40 6.84 8.85
CA GLU A 54 47.76 7.25 8.72
C GLU A 54 48.68 6.52 9.71
N LEU A 55 48.29 6.41 10.98
CA LEU A 55 49.01 5.65 12.00
C LEU A 55 49.14 4.16 11.63
N ILE A 56 48.12 3.56 11.05
CA ILE A 56 48.19 2.17 10.57
C ILE A 56 49.16 2.09 9.39
N TYR A 57 49.02 2.91 8.37
CA TYR A 57 49.86 2.86 7.17
C TYR A 57 51.34 3.09 7.47
N ASN A 58 51.65 3.99 8.43
CA ASN A 58 53.03 4.32 8.79
C ASN A 58 53.70 3.27 9.66
N ASN A 59 52.95 2.46 10.39
CA ASN A 59 53.50 1.50 11.36
C ASN A 59 53.27 0.02 11.02
N PHE A 60 52.47 -0.26 9.97
CA PHE A 60 52.18 -1.62 9.57
C PHE A 60 53.30 -2.19 8.72
N GLU A 61 53.88 -3.29 9.20
CA GLU A 61 54.91 -4.07 8.48
C GLU A 61 54.22 -5.28 7.83
N GLU A 62 54.29 -5.36 6.53
CA GLU A 62 53.63 -6.44 5.78
C GLU A 62 54.25 -7.81 6.18
N PRO A 63 53.49 -8.73 6.78
CA PRO A 63 53.97 -10.07 7.12
C PRO A 63 54.41 -10.86 5.88
N ALA A 64 55.47 -11.66 6.02
CA ALA A 64 56.04 -12.44 4.92
C ALA A 64 55.03 -13.35 4.20
N ILE A 65 54.02 -13.84 4.92
CA ILE A 65 52.93 -14.70 4.39
C ILE A 65 52.14 -14.00 3.28
N VAL A 66 52.03 -12.66 3.27
CA VAL A 66 51.32 -11.91 2.24
C VAL A 66 52.04 -12.02 0.90
N SER A 67 53.36 -11.91 0.91
CA SER A 67 54.18 -12.06 -0.29
C SER A 67 54.36 -13.52 -0.71
N GLU A 68 54.51 -14.44 0.24
CA GLU A 68 54.69 -15.88 0.02
C GLU A 68 53.46 -16.51 -0.64
N GLU A 69 52.27 -16.17 -0.18
CA GLU A 69 50.99 -16.68 -0.69
C GLU A 69 50.36 -15.76 -1.77
N ASN A 70 51.05 -14.68 -2.14
CA ASN A 70 50.54 -13.65 -3.09
C ASN A 70 49.12 -13.19 -2.73
N TYR A 71 48.87 -13.01 -1.43
CA TYR A 71 47.55 -12.72 -0.88
C TYR A 71 47.17 -11.28 -1.17
N LYS A 72 45.91 -11.13 -1.70
CA LYS A 72 45.22 -9.84 -1.84
C LYS A 72 43.85 -9.98 -1.26
N GLY A 73 43.54 -9.26 -0.20
CA GLY A 73 42.25 -9.41 0.45
C GLY A 73 41.96 -8.34 1.50
N PRO A 74 40.74 -8.31 2.04
CA PRO A 74 40.35 -7.33 3.04
C PRO A 74 41.01 -7.59 4.40
N LEU A 75 41.22 -6.51 5.11
CA LEU A 75 41.67 -6.46 6.51
C LEU A 75 40.74 -5.52 7.25
N ASN A 76 39.79 -6.05 8.03
CA ASN A 76 38.80 -5.27 8.76
C ASN A 76 39.16 -5.21 10.24
N ILE A 77 39.33 -4.03 10.78
CA ILE A 77 39.85 -3.79 12.12
C ILE A 77 38.75 -3.12 12.96
N PHE A 78 38.36 -3.76 14.06
CA PHE A 78 37.37 -3.26 15.01
C PHE A 78 38.05 -2.84 16.29
N PHE A 79 37.86 -1.60 16.72
CA PHE A 79 38.50 -1.06 17.92
C PHE A 79 37.54 -0.11 18.66
N GLU A 80 37.85 0.19 19.90
CA GLU A 80 37.14 1.18 20.70
C GLU A 80 38.08 2.24 21.25
N VAL A 81 37.54 3.43 21.46
CA VAL A 81 38.15 4.46 22.30
C VAL A 81 37.36 4.48 23.61
N ASP A 82 38.04 4.17 24.72
CA ASP A 82 37.38 4.14 26.02
C ASP A 82 37.21 5.54 26.64
N ARG A 83 36.56 5.61 27.79
CA ARG A 83 36.26 6.88 28.47
C ARG A 83 37.50 7.63 28.96
N GLU A 84 38.62 6.95 29.10
CA GLU A 84 39.91 7.49 29.47
C GLU A 84 40.75 7.88 28.25
N GLY A 85 40.24 7.66 27.03
CA GLY A 85 40.90 7.99 25.76
C GLY A 85 41.93 6.95 25.30
N ALA A 86 41.93 5.74 25.87
CA ALA A 86 42.78 4.66 25.40
C ALA A 86 42.10 3.96 24.20
N ILE A 87 42.87 3.72 23.14
CA ILE A 87 42.45 3.01 21.95
C ILE A 87 42.72 1.53 22.17
N LYS A 88 41.67 0.70 22.09
CA LYS A 88 41.74 -0.75 22.34
C LYS A 88 41.28 -1.53 21.13
N LEU A 89 42.10 -2.43 20.64
CA LEU A 89 41.70 -3.38 19.58
C LEU A 89 40.69 -4.38 20.13
N LEU A 90 39.55 -4.52 19.46
CA LEU A 90 38.48 -5.47 19.84
C LEU A 90 38.57 -6.76 19.03
N TYR A 91 38.72 -6.63 17.71
CA TYR A 91 38.73 -7.77 16.81
C TYR A 91 39.35 -7.41 15.46
N VAL A 92 40.07 -8.36 14.86
CA VAL A 92 40.61 -8.25 13.49
C VAL A 92 40.06 -9.38 12.66
N ASP A 93 39.33 -9.02 11.60
CA ASP A 93 38.88 -9.96 10.58
C ASP A 93 39.92 -10.00 9.47
N ALA A 94 40.74 -11.06 9.49
CA ALA A 94 41.75 -11.32 8.49
C ALA A 94 41.95 -12.84 8.35
N VAL A 95 42.37 -13.28 7.14
CA VAL A 95 42.53 -14.71 6.82
C VAL A 95 43.72 -15.32 7.56
N TYR A 96 44.82 -14.57 7.71
CA TYR A 96 46.06 -15.05 8.34
C TYR A 96 46.22 -14.51 9.74
N THR A 97 46.72 -15.35 10.64
CA THR A 97 46.98 -14.98 12.05
C THR A 97 48.05 -13.91 12.14
N GLU A 98 49.08 -13.97 11.29
CA GLU A 98 50.18 -13.03 11.20
C GLU A 98 49.71 -11.59 10.91
N LEU A 99 48.65 -11.42 10.12
CA LEU A 99 48.01 -10.13 9.89
C LEU A 99 47.31 -9.62 11.15
N LYS A 100 46.68 -10.52 11.93
CA LYS A 100 46.04 -10.15 13.19
C LYS A 100 47.04 -9.73 14.25
N ASP A 101 48.15 -10.46 14.35
CA ASP A 101 49.23 -10.19 15.28
C ASP A 101 49.91 -8.84 14.96
N GLU A 102 50.09 -8.58 13.67
CA GLU A 102 50.69 -7.32 13.22
C GLU A 102 49.75 -6.12 13.50
N VAL A 103 48.45 -6.24 13.24
CA VAL A 103 47.49 -5.21 13.62
C VAL A 103 47.50 -4.95 15.14
N ALA A 104 47.58 -6.01 15.96
CA ALA A 104 47.63 -5.88 17.40
C ALA A 104 48.92 -5.13 17.83
N ARG A 105 50.09 -5.45 17.23
CA ARG A 105 51.33 -4.73 17.45
C ARG A 105 51.22 -3.24 17.12
N VAL A 106 50.56 -2.88 16.01
CA VAL A 106 50.35 -1.49 15.59
C VAL A 106 49.44 -0.76 16.59
N PHE A 107 48.34 -1.37 17.01
CA PHE A 107 47.42 -0.75 17.95
C PHE A 107 47.99 -0.57 19.36
N ASP A 108 48.90 -1.43 19.79
CA ASP A 108 49.64 -1.26 21.07
C ASP A 108 50.52 0.00 21.11
N GLN A 109 50.82 0.57 19.94
CA GLN A 109 51.65 1.81 19.84
C GLN A 109 50.78 3.08 19.71
N PHE A 110 49.45 2.96 19.68
CA PHE A 110 48.58 4.12 19.54
C PHE A 110 48.65 5.02 20.79
N PRO A 111 48.69 6.35 20.58
CA PRO A 111 48.73 7.29 21.70
C PRO A 111 47.36 7.32 22.40
N LYS A 112 47.37 7.72 23.65
CA LYS A 112 46.17 8.09 24.39
C LYS A 112 45.68 9.43 23.88
N ILE A 113 44.35 9.55 23.60
CA ILE A 113 43.73 10.73 22.99
C ILE A 113 42.59 11.28 23.86
N GLU A 114 42.03 12.44 23.51
CA GLU A 114 40.82 12.94 24.16
C GLU A 114 39.64 12.05 23.80
N PRO A 115 38.90 11.49 24.76
CA PRO A 115 37.78 10.59 24.46
C PRO A 115 36.62 11.33 23.81
N ALA A 116 35.76 10.57 23.10
CA ALA A 116 34.48 11.10 22.63
C ALA A 116 33.62 11.60 23.79
N THR A 117 32.84 12.63 23.56
CA THR A 117 31.87 13.10 24.55
C THR A 117 30.46 13.08 24.04
N TYR A 118 29.52 12.75 24.93
CA TYR A 118 28.08 12.86 24.70
C TYR A 118 27.49 13.81 25.73
N ASN A 119 26.93 14.93 25.27
CA ASN A 119 26.46 16.01 26.14
C ASN A 119 27.55 16.48 27.15
N GLY A 120 28.81 16.56 26.70
CA GLY A 120 29.94 16.99 27.51
C GLY A 120 30.49 15.94 28.46
N ASN A 121 29.95 14.74 28.54
CA ASN A 121 30.44 13.64 29.37
C ASN A 121 31.26 12.66 28.53
N PRO A 122 32.48 12.25 29.00
CA PRO A 122 33.27 11.24 28.31
C PRO A 122 32.51 9.93 28.11
N THR A 123 32.52 9.41 26.90
CA THR A 123 31.87 8.16 26.53
C THR A 123 32.82 7.26 25.75
N TYR A 124 32.58 5.95 25.78
CA TYR A 124 33.27 5.02 24.86
C TYR A 124 32.59 5.01 23.50
N THR A 125 33.36 4.82 22.44
CA THR A 125 32.90 4.73 21.08
C THR A 125 33.64 3.65 20.31
N GLN A 126 32.95 2.95 19.41
CA GLN A 126 33.51 1.86 18.62
C GLN A 126 33.60 2.25 17.15
N TYR A 127 34.70 1.83 16.51
CA TYR A 127 35.03 2.18 15.15
C TYR A 127 35.47 0.96 14.35
N THR A 128 35.34 1.08 13.02
CA THR A 128 35.81 0.08 12.07
C THR A 128 36.67 0.74 11.01
N VAL A 129 37.84 0.16 10.76
CA VAL A 129 38.70 0.54 9.63
C VAL A 129 38.79 -0.63 8.67
N ASN A 130 38.45 -0.38 7.42
CA ASN A 130 38.51 -1.37 6.34
C ASN A 130 39.70 -1.03 5.46
N LEU A 131 40.61 -1.98 5.31
CA LEU A 131 41.83 -1.88 4.50
C LEU A 131 41.94 -3.07 3.56
N THR A 132 42.78 -2.94 2.54
CA THR A 132 43.10 -4.06 1.62
C THR A 132 44.60 -4.29 1.68
N VAL A 133 45.00 -5.54 1.91
CA VAL A 133 46.42 -5.95 1.94
C VAL A 133 46.78 -6.53 0.56
N PRO A 134 47.94 -6.22 -0.03
CA PRO A 134 49.01 -5.33 0.45
C PRO A 134 48.54 -3.87 0.55
N LEU A 135 49.03 -3.14 1.57
CA LEU A 135 48.70 -1.73 1.75
C LEU A 135 49.39 -0.91 0.64
N GLY A 136 48.56 -0.06 -0.04
CA GLY A 136 49.07 0.91 -1.01
C GLY A 136 49.67 2.16 -0.34
N GLU A 137 49.86 3.22 -1.10
CA GLU A 137 50.24 4.54 -0.53
C GLU A 137 49.03 5.13 0.22
N PHE A 138 49.29 5.74 1.39
CA PHE A 138 48.25 6.43 2.15
C PHE A 138 47.77 7.66 1.39
N VAL A 139 46.47 7.73 1.18
CA VAL A 139 45.77 8.90 0.62
C VAL A 139 44.74 9.36 1.65
N ALA A 140 44.91 10.58 2.17
CA ALA A 140 43.93 11.16 3.09
C ALA A 140 42.59 11.39 2.39
N GLU A 141 41.51 11.03 3.06
CA GLU A 141 40.15 11.36 2.60
C GLU A 141 39.97 12.88 2.69
N THR A 142 39.55 13.50 1.61
CA THR A 142 39.15 14.92 1.57
C THR A 142 37.63 15.00 1.51
N GLU A 143 37.05 16.07 2.05
CA GLU A 143 35.63 16.37 1.79
C GLU A 143 35.43 16.59 0.28
N ALA A 144 35.14 15.52 -0.43
CA ALA A 144 34.70 15.59 -1.82
C ALA A 144 33.19 15.53 -1.89
N PRO A 145 32.55 16.20 -2.86
CA PRO A 145 31.14 15.97 -3.11
C PRO A 145 30.93 14.48 -3.37
N VAL A 146 29.87 13.93 -2.78
CA VAL A 146 29.50 12.50 -2.87
C VAL A 146 29.38 12.11 -4.35
N GLU A 147 30.47 11.62 -4.95
CA GLU A 147 30.43 10.81 -6.16
C GLU A 147 30.21 9.35 -5.72
N GLU A 148 29.13 8.76 -6.20
CA GLU A 148 28.84 7.34 -6.01
C GLU A 148 30.02 6.51 -6.54
N GLU A 149 30.78 5.88 -5.67
CA GLU A 149 31.70 4.81 -6.06
C GLU A 149 30.89 3.63 -6.61
N THR A 150 30.97 3.42 -7.91
CA THR A 150 30.63 2.15 -8.54
C THR A 150 31.56 1.08 -7.99
N THR A 151 31.10 0.34 -7.00
CA THR A 151 31.77 -0.88 -6.55
C THR A 151 31.73 -1.91 -7.67
N THR A 152 32.82 -2.04 -8.42
CA THR A 152 33.09 -3.23 -9.21
C THR A 152 33.31 -4.41 -8.26
N GLY A 153 32.23 -5.17 -8.05
CA GLY A 153 32.25 -6.37 -7.22
C GLY A 153 33.18 -7.44 -7.81
N SER A 154 34.13 -7.85 -7.01
CA SER A 154 34.96 -9.05 -7.27
C SER A 154 34.20 -10.32 -6.88
N GLY A 155 33.93 -11.11 -7.85
CA GLY A 155 33.57 -12.51 -7.95
C GLY A 155 33.29 -13.33 -6.68
N ASN A 156 32.00 -13.59 -6.45
CA ASN A 156 31.44 -14.90 -6.08
C ASN A 156 29.91 -14.95 -6.16
N ASP A 157 29.29 -14.11 -6.95
CA ASP A 157 27.84 -14.13 -7.21
C ASP A 157 27.53 -14.58 -8.64
N LEU A 158 28.02 -15.75 -9.05
CA LEU A 158 27.76 -16.30 -10.38
C LEU A 158 26.28 -16.69 -10.62
N ILE A 159 25.47 -16.76 -9.57
CA ILE A 159 24.02 -17.06 -9.70
C ILE A 159 23.16 -15.81 -9.54
N GLY A 160 23.60 -14.79 -8.78
CA GLY A 160 22.86 -13.53 -8.56
C GLY A 160 22.99 -12.53 -9.71
N ASN A 161 24.19 -12.37 -10.25
CA ASN A 161 24.50 -11.34 -11.25
C ASN A 161 23.94 -11.59 -12.66
N GLU A 162 23.64 -12.82 -13.03
CA GLU A 162 23.02 -13.11 -14.33
C GLU A 162 21.51 -12.82 -14.37
N ILE A 163 20.86 -12.71 -13.21
CA ILE A 163 19.40 -12.66 -13.10
C ILE A 163 18.89 -11.23 -12.92
N ASN A 164 19.62 -10.41 -12.17
CA ASN A 164 19.22 -9.03 -11.84
C ASN A 164 19.65 -7.94 -12.83
N PRO A 165 20.72 -8.07 -13.64
CA PRO A 165 21.17 -6.96 -14.50
C PRO A 165 20.10 -6.39 -15.42
N GLU A 166 19.15 -7.24 -15.84
CA GLU A 166 18.05 -6.78 -16.72
C GLU A 166 17.02 -5.90 -16.00
N TYR A 167 16.95 -5.98 -14.66
CA TYR A 167 16.08 -5.14 -13.83
C TYR A 167 16.84 -3.97 -13.20
N ASP A 168 18.11 -4.15 -12.93
CA ASP A 168 18.98 -3.13 -12.34
C ASP A 168 19.45 -2.10 -13.36
N ALA A 169 19.34 -2.41 -14.66
CA ALA A 169 19.69 -1.49 -15.75
C ALA A 169 18.74 -0.29 -15.88
N LEU A 170 17.60 -0.29 -15.19
CA LEU A 170 16.73 0.87 -15.15
C LEU A 170 17.26 1.86 -14.11
N GLU A 171 17.58 3.05 -14.58
CA GLU A 171 18.12 4.12 -13.77
C GLU A 171 17.19 4.45 -12.61
N LYS A 172 17.76 4.54 -11.40
CA LYS A 172 17.07 4.97 -10.20
C LYS A 172 17.13 6.47 -10.10
N ASN A 173 15.99 7.09 -9.88
CA ASN A 173 15.92 8.53 -9.70
C ASN A 173 16.52 8.93 -8.35
N VAL A 174 17.26 10.04 -8.35
CA VAL A 174 17.73 10.67 -7.11
C VAL A 174 16.73 11.74 -6.69
N TYR A 175 16.22 11.65 -5.48
CA TYR A 175 15.18 12.54 -4.94
C TYR A 175 15.73 13.37 -3.78
N GLU A 176 15.42 14.67 -3.81
CA GLU A 176 15.63 15.58 -2.67
C GLU A 176 14.46 15.53 -1.67
N ASN A 177 13.25 15.20 -2.17
CA ASN A 177 12.07 15.10 -1.35
C ASN A 177 11.99 13.74 -0.63
N GLU A 178 12.05 13.78 0.71
CA GLU A 178 11.97 12.59 1.58
C GLU A 178 10.67 11.79 1.39
N GLU A 179 9.56 12.43 1.03
CA GLU A 179 8.29 11.79 0.76
C GLU A 179 8.44 10.73 -0.33
N TYR A 180 9.13 11.04 -1.42
CA TYR A 180 9.26 10.15 -2.57
C TYR A 180 10.24 9.00 -2.33
N ARG A 181 11.05 9.08 -1.27
CA ARG A 181 11.92 7.97 -0.79
C ARG A 181 11.25 7.10 0.25
N SER A 182 10.10 7.54 0.76
CA SER A 182 9.46 6.93 1.93
C SER A 182 8.78 5.60 1.62
N ALA A 183 8.57 4.79 2.65
CA ALA A 183 7.73 3.59 2.62
C ALA A 183 6.27 3.90 3.02
N ILE A 184 5.79 5.11 2.69
CA ILE A 184 4.38 5.49 2.81
C ILE A 184 3.59 4.91 1.64
N ASN A 185 2.37 4.45 1.90
CA ASN A 185 1.45 4.01 0.86
C ASN A 185 1.01 5.20 -0.01
N ILE A 186 1.20 5.10 -1.31
CA ILE A 186 0.54 6.00 -2.26
C ILE A 186 -0.97 5.75 -2.16
N PRO A 187 -1.80 6.80 -1.98
CA PRO A 187 -3.24 6.65 -1.83
C PRO A 187 -3.87 5.81 -2.93
N LEU A 188 -4.81 4.91 -2.57
CA LEU A 188 -5.54 4.07 -3.52
C LEU A 188 -6.46 4.93 -4.38
N SER A 189 -5.96 5.38 -5.53
CA SER A 189 -6.69 6.11 -6.54
C SER A 189 -6.34 5.58 -7.92
N HIS A 190 -7.31 5.01 -8.63
CA HIS A 190 -7.12 4.50 -9.99
C HIS A 190 -6.66 5.60 -10.96
N HIS A 191 -7.11 6.83 -10.73
CA HIS A 191 -6.70 7.97 -11.52
C HIS A 191 -5.20 8.28 -11.30
N ASN A 192 -4.76 8.41 -10.05
CA ASN A 192 -3.37 8.69 -9.72
C ASN A 192 -2.44 7.54 -10.16
N TYR A 193 -2.87 6.31 -10.00
CA TYR A 193 -2.08 5.14 -10.41
C TYR A 193 -1.89 5.07 -11.93
N SER A 194 -2.86 5.52 -12.71
CA SER A 194 -2.72 5.57 -14.18
C SER A 194 -1.59 6.48 -14.68
N LEU A 195 -1.11 7.42 -13.85
CA LEU A 195 -0.01 8.33 -14.20
C LEU A 195 1.35 7.63 -14.25
N PHE A 196 1.62 6.73 -13.30
CA PHE A 196 2.90 6.04 -13.21
C PHE A 196 2.84 4.56 -13.64
N ASP A 197 1.66 3.99 -13.84
CA ASP A 197 1.48 2.62 -14.35
C ASP A 197 2.26 2.35 -15.65
N PRO A 198 2.34 3.30 -16.64
CA PRO A 198 3.18 3.13 -17.82
C PRO A 198 4.65 2.93 -17.51
N ALA A 199 5.20 3.64 -16.53
CA ALA A 199 6.59 3.51 -16.12
C ALA A 199 6.86 2.15 -15.47
N MET A 200 5.95 1.69 -14.62
CA MET A 200 6.03 0.36 -14.00
C MET A 200 5.78 -0.79 -14.98
N ASN A 201 5.22 -0.51 -16.15
CA ASN A 201 4.90 -1.50 -17.18
C ASN A 201 6.02 -1.71 -18.21
N GLN A 202 7.14 -0.99 -18.13
CA GLN A 202 8.25 -1.19 -19.06
C GLN A 202 8.70 -2.65 -19.08
N VAL A 203 9.03 -3.17 -20.29
CA VAL A 203 9.53 -4.54 -20.41
C VAL A 203 10.89 -4.64 -19.74
N GLY A 204 11.07 -5.57 -18.84
CA GLY A 204 12.28 -5.71 -18.03
C GLY A 204 12.23 -5.09 -16.63
N THR A 205 11.17 -4.33 -16.27
CA THR A 205 11.03 -3.82 -14.90
C THR A 205 10.69 -4.95 -13.93
N ASN A 206 11.34 -4.96 -12.76
CA ASN A 206 11.02 -5.86 -11.64
C ASN A 206 9.94 -5.24 -10.75
N SER A 207 8.81 -4.88 -11.34
CA SER A 207 7.68 -4.25 -10.66
C SER A 207 6.55 -5.24 -10.43
N HIS A 208 6.09 -5.36 -9.20
CA HIS A 208 5.00 -6.25 -8.79
C HIS A 208 3.69 -5.43 -8.70
N THR A 209 3.04 -5.23 -9.85
CA THR A 209 1.96 -4.24 -10.01
C THR A 209 0.60 -4.68 -9.49
N ALA A 210 0.39 -5.97 -9.26
CA ALA A 210 -0.90 -6.45 -8.75
C ALA A 210 -1.15 -6.04 -7.29
N GLN A 211 -0.10 -5.91 -6.48
CA GLN A 211 -0.23 -5.64 -5.06
C GLN A 211 -0.25 -4.14 -4.76
N LYS A 212 -1.32 -3.65 -4.16
CA LYS A 212 -1.55 -2.25 -3.80
C LYS A 212 -2.05 -2.11 -2.36
N PRO A 213 -1.88 -0.95 -1.70
CA PRO A 213 -1.26 0.27 -2.20
C PRO A 213 0.24 0.10 -2.44
N PHE A 214 0.76 0.80 -3.46
CA PHE A 214 2.20 0.90 -3.70
C PHE A 214 2.87 1.79 -2.67
N LEU A 215 4.13 1.51 -2.37
CA LEU A 215 4.98 2.43 -1.61
C LEU A 215 5.65 3.45 -2.54
N TYR A 216 5.86 4.68 -2.08
CA TYR A 216 6.65 5.65 -2.85
C TYR A 216 8.02 5.08 -3.21
N SER A 217 8.70 4.44 -2.27
CA SER A 217 10.01 3.79 -2.47
C SER A 217 10.02 2.65 -3.50
N GLU A 218 8.87 2.07 -3.81
CA GLU A 218 8.74 1.05 -4.88
C GLU A 218 8.58 1.70 -6.25
N VAL A 219 7.75 2.75 -6.34
CA VAL A 219 7.40 3.40 -7.60
C VAL A 219 8.50 4.36 -8.08
N ASN A 220 9.17 5.04 -7.16
CA ASN A 220 10.21 6.02 -7.46
C ASN A 220 11.40 5.45 -8.23
N LYS A 221 11.60 4.14 -8.19
CA LYS A 221 12.62 3.44 -8.98
C LYS A 221 12.38 3.58 -10.50
N TYR A 222 11.13 3.78 -10.90
CA TYR A 222 10.68 3.76 -12.30
C TYR A 222 10.07 5.08 -12.76
N TYR A 223 9.55 5.91 -11.83
CA TYR A 223 8.80 7.12 -12.12
C TYR A 223 9.31 8.28 -11.26
N ASN A 224 9.75 9.36 -11.91
CA ASN A 224 10.28 10.54 -11.23
C ASN A 224 9.16 11.49 -10.80
N PHE A 225 8.73 11.37 -9.55
CA PHE A 225 7.69 12.22 -8.96
C PHE A 225 8.07 13.70 -8.91
N GLU A 226 9.35 14.03 -8.60
CA GLU A 226 9.82 15.41 -8.50
C GLU A 226 9.79 16.12 -9.85
N GLU A 227 10.32 15.48 -10.89
CA GLU A 227 10.30 16.01 -12.24
C GLU A 227 8.88 16.22 -12.74
N GLN A 228 8.01 15.23 -12.52
CA GLN A 228 6.60 15.34 -12.90
C GLN A 228 5.92 16.50 -12.18
N GLN A 229 6.10 16.63 -10.87
CA GLN A 229 5.56 17.74 -10.09
C GLN A 229 6.14 19.08 -10.55
N ALA A 230 7.46 19.17 -10.75
CA ALA A 230 8.14 20.38 -11.21
C ALA A 230 7.63 20.86 -12.57
N SER A 231 7.30 19.92 -13.48
CA SER A 231 6.79 20.24 -14.82
C SER A 231 5.43 20.93 -14.84
N ILE A 232 4.69 20.84 -13.74
CA ILE A 232 3.31 21.38 -13.61
C ILE A 232 3.16 22.46 -12.53
N LEU A 233 4.24 22.92 -11.88
CA LEU A 233 4.19 24.00 -10.89
C LEU A 233 3.71 25.32 -11.53
N THR A 234 2.97 26.10 -10.75
CA THR A 234 2.46 27.41 -11.18
C THR A 234 3.42 28.55 -10.89
N ASN A 235 4.50 28.30 -10.13
CA ASN A 235 5.53 29.28 -9.75
C ASN A 235 4.95 30.54 -9.07
N LYS A 236 3.95 30.37 -8.20
CA LYS A 236 3.37 31.46 -7.41
C LYS A 236 4.38 32.02 -6.42
N THR A 237 4.46 33.34 -6.32
CA THR A 237 5.43 34.03 -5.44
C THR A 237 4.91 34.27 -4.03
N SER A 238 3.59 34.49 -3.85
CA SER A 238 2.99 34.70 -2.54
C SER A 238 2.97 33.42 -1.70
N TRP A 239 3.08 33.55 -0.38
CA TRP A 239 3.00 32.39 0.54
C TRP A 239 1.72 31.59 0.33
N PHE A 240 0.55 32.29 0.34
CA PHE A 240 -0.75 31.63 0.13
C PHE A 240 -0.84 30.98 -1.25
N GLY A 241 -0.35 31.65 -2.30
CA GLY A 241 -0.33 31.10 -3.65
C GLY A 241 0.48 29.81 -3.75
N ARG A 242 1.68 29.75 -3.16
CA ARG A 242 2.48 28.53 -3.15
C ARG A 242 1.77 27.40 -2.40
N LYS A 243 1.23 27.67 -1.21
CA LYS A 243 0.55 26.66 -0.38
C LYS A 243 -0.72 26.12 -1.03
N PHE A 244 -1.49 26.98 -1.66
CA PHE A 244 -2.75 26.59 -2.30
C PHE A 244 -2.54 25.85 -3.63
N TRP A 245 -1.51 26.22 -4.41
CA TRP A 245 -1.36 25.72 -5.78
C TRP A 245 -0.26 24.66 -5.97
N ASP A 246 0.77 24.61 -5.12
CA ASP A 246 1.99 23.90 -5.47
C ASP A 246 2.61 23.09 -4.30
N GLN A 247 2.28 23.38 -3.04
CA GLN A 247 2.99 22.86 -1.88
C GLN A 247 2.06 22.35 -0.77
N HIS A 248 2.60 21.52 0.12
CA HIS A 248 1.93 21.19 1.39
C HIS A 248 1.70 22.41 2.26
N MET A 249 0.61 22.42 3.04
CA MET A 249 0.29 23.54 3.93
C MET A 249 1.40 23.73 4.98
N VAL A 250 1.76 22.67 5.69
CA VAL A 250 2.84 22.65 6.66
C VAL A 250 3.85 21.60 6.27
N THR A 251 5.13 21.96 6.29
CA THR A 251 6.24 21.03 6.10
C THR A 251 7.28 21.32 7.17
N ILE A 252 7.62 20.32 7.97
CA ILE A 252 8.63 20.40 9.02
C ILE A 252 9.70 19.37 8.66
N LYS A 253 10.96 19.80 8.60
CA LYS A 253 12.12 18.93 8.37
C LYS A 253 13.14 19.15 9.48
N GLY A 254 13.56 18.06 10.11
CA GLY A 254 14.70 18.01 11.01
C GLY A 254 15.83 17.17 10.40
N LYS A 255 16.87 16.91 11.16
CA LYS A 255 18.02 16.10 10.72
C LYS A 255 17.63 14.65 10.43
N ASP A 256 16.72 14.09 11.20
CA ASP A 256 16.31 12.68 11.19
C ASP A 256 14.79 12.47 11.15
N TYR A 257 14.01 13.52 10.85
CA TYR A 257 12.58 13.43 10.67
C TYR A 257 12.06 14.46 9.68
N TRP A 258 10.94 14.14 9.08
CA TRP A 258 10.15 15.07 8.29
C TRP A 258 8.65 14.79 8.48
N ILE A 259 7.83 15.82 8.43
CA ILE A 259 6.38 15.74 8.61
C ILE A 259 5.73 16.75 7.68
N THR A 260 4.67 16.33 7.00
CA THR A 260 3.72 17.24 6.34
C THR A 260 2.36 17.15 7.00
N LEU A 261 1.65 18.26 7.03
CA LEU A 261 0.28 18.35 7.54
C LEU A 261 -0.53 19.21 6.58
N ASP A 262 -1.65 18.66 6.12
CA ASP A 262 -2.51 19.28 5.13
C ASP A 262 -3.98 19.16 5.50
N PRO A 263 -4.73 20.26 5.44
CA PRO A 263 -6.18 20.20 5.35
C PRO A 263 -6.59 19.74 3.95
N GLY A 264 -7.65 18.99 3.86
CA GLY A 264 -8.23 18.60 2.59
C GLY A 264 -9.75 18.62 2.63
N VAL A 265 -10.34 18.46 1.48
CA VAL A 265 -11.80 18.46 1.30
C VAL A 265 -12.23 17.44 0.26
N ASP A 266 -13.48 16.99 0.38
CA ASP A 266 -14.24 16.36 -0.71
C ASP A 266 -15.64 16.99 -0.68
N LEU A 267 -15.76 18.13 -1.34
CA LEU A 267 -16.99 18.91 -1.44
C LEU A 267 -17.61 18.65 -2.80
N GLN A 268 -18.85 18.21 -2.80
CA GLN A 268 -19.60 17.93 -4.02
C GLN A 268 -21.02 18.49 -3.88
N VAL A 269 -21.53 19.05 -4.95
CA VAL A 269 -22.94 19.40 -5.12
C VAL A 269 -23.41 18.83 -6.46
N GLY A 270 -24.65 18.39 -6.51
CA GLY A 270 -25.20 17.78 -7.72
C GLY A 270 -26.70 17.59 -7.66
N ARG A 271 -27.23 16.95 -8.69
CA ARG A 271 -28.64 16.60 -8.80
C ARG A 271 -28.84 15.30 -9.55
N ASP A 272 -29.66 14.45 -9.01
CA ASP A 272 -30.25 13.31 -9.69
C ASP A 272 -31.53 13.81 -10.38
N PHE A 273 -31.53 13.86 -11.72
CA PHE A 273 -32.61 14.44 -12.47
C PHE A 273 -33.82 13.50 -12.61
N ASP A 274 -33.64 12.19 -12.49
CA ASP A 274 -34.70 11.23 -12.67
C ASP A 274 -35.57 11.11 -11.41
N THR A 275 -34.99 11.30 -10.24
CA THR A 275 -35.70 11.26 -8.95
C THR A 275 -35.89 12.65 -8.32
N ASP A 276 -35.41 13.69 -8.98
CA ASP A 276 -35.49 15.10 -8.53
C ASP A 276 -34.80 15.36 -7.17
N VAL A 277 -33.71 14.62 -6.90
CA VAL A 277 -32.98 14.70 -5.64
C VAL A 277 -31.74 15.60 -5.77
N ASP A 278 -31.71 16.68 -4.99
CA ASP A 278 -30.48 17.46 -4.81
C ASP A 278 -29.48 16.67 -3.96
N THR A 279 -28.27 16.53 -4.46
CA THR A 279 -27.22 15.74 -3.84
C THR A 279 -26.07 16.62 -3.34
N TYR A 280 -25.40 16.17 -2.29
CA TYR A 280 -24.20 16.82 -1.79
C TYR A 280 -23.30 15.83 -1.07
N ASN A 281 -22.01 16.11 -1.04
CA ASN A 281 -21.03 15.54 -0.13
C ASN A 281 -20.22 16.68 0.49
N ASN A 282 -20.14 16.69 1.82
CA ASN A 282 -19.40 17.68 2.60
C ASN A 282 -18.42 16.93 3.50
N THR A 283 -17.30 16.54 2.92
CA THR A 283 -16.20 15.93 3.65
C THR A 283 -15.11 16.95 3.91
N ARG A 284 -14.73 17.10 5.16
CA ARG A 284 -13.58 17.85 5.62
C ARG A 284 -12.59 16.85 6.19
N LEU A 285 -11.33 17.02 5.87
CA LEU A 285 -10.30 16.11 6.31
C LEU A 285 -9.01 16.84 6.70
N VAL A 286 -8.24 16.21 7.55
CA VAL A 286 -6.87 16.59 7.84
C VAL A 286 -6.03 15.33 7.75
N TYR A 287 -4.92 15.41 7.05
CA TYR A 287 -3.98 14.31 6.97
C TYR A 287 -2.56 14.76 7.28
N THR A 288 -1.80 13.82 7.79
CA THR A 288 -0.38 13.97 8.08
C THR A 288 0.37 12.76 7.59
N GLN A 289 1.56 13.00 7.11
CA GLN A 289 2.50 11.96 6.73
C GLN A 289 3.92 12.37 7.11
N GLY A 290 4.79 11.39 7.31
CA GLY A 290 6.14 11.70 7.71
C GLY A 290 7.04 10.49 7.84
N GLY A 291 8.30 10.77 8.17
CA GLY A 291 9.33 9.78 8.45
C GLY A 291 10.12 10.13 9.69
N ILE A 292 10.57 9.11 10.41
CA ILE A 292 11.46 9.20 11.57
C ILE A 292 12.65 8.27 11.28
N GLY A 293 13.83 8.86 11.17
CA GLY A 293 15.00 8.19 10.64
C GLY A 293 14.76 7.68 9.21
N LYS A 294 15.51 6.68 8.76
CA LYS A 294 15.40 6.11 7.41
C LYS A 294 14.41 4.94 7.30
N LYS A 295 13.91 4.43 8.45
CA LYS A 295 13.22 3.13 8.50
C LYS A 295 11.75 3.20 8.89
N ILE A 296 11.31 4.27 9.56
CA ILE A 296 9.95 4.40 10.05
C ILE A 296 9.24 5.50 9.28
N ASN A 297 8.10 5.18 8.70
CA ASN A 297 7.22 6.14 8.04
C ASN A 297 5.80 5.98 8.56
N PHE A 298 5.02 7.04 8.49
CA PHE A 298 3.62 7.01 8.92
C PHE A 298 2.75 7.89 8.02
N PHE A 299 1.49 7.52 7.96
CA PHE A 299 0.42 8.28 7.34
C PHE A 299 -0.83 8.16 8.21
N ALA A 300 -1.55 9.26 8.41
CA ALA A 300 -2.83 9.26 9.09
C ALA A 300 -3.75 10.32 8.51
N VAL A 301 -5.04 10.01 8.38
CA VAL A 301 -6.07 10.92 7.90
C VAL A 301 -7.36 10.71 8.67
N VAL A 302 -8.02 11.80 9.01
CA VAL A 302 -9.34 11.81 9.65
C VAL A 302 -10.30 12.56 8.73
N TYR A 303 -11.45 11.95 8.49
CA TYR A 303 -12.54 12.49 7.68
C TYR A 303 -13.76 12.71 8.54
N GLU A 304 -14.36 13.88 8.41
CA GLU A 304 -15.69 14.22 8.90
C GLU A 304 -16.58 14.44 7.70
N SER A 305 -17.56 13.57 7.48
CA SER A 305 -18.29 13.47 6.23
C SER A 305 -19.79 13.49 6.44
N GLN A 306 -20.48 14.32 5.66
CA GLN A 306 -21.93 14.37 5.61
C GLN A 306 -22.37 14.42 4.15
N GLY A 307 -23.34 13.59 3.75
CA GLY A 307 -23.75 13.53 2.36
C GLY A 307 -25.13 12.96 2.12
N ARG A 308 -25.66 13.33 0.98
CA ARG A 308 -26.85 12.79 0.34
C ARG A 308 -26.51 12.56 -1.13
N PHE A 309 -26.74 11.37 -1.60
CA PHE A 309 -26.34 10.94 -2.94
C PHE A 309 -27.55 10.72 -3.84
N ALA A 310 -27.34 10.28 -5.07
CA ALA A 310 -28.41 9.84 -5.94
C ALA A 310 -29.23 8.72 -5.29
N ASP A 311 -30.50 8.59 -5.68
CA ASP A 311 -31.44 7.69 -5.02
C ASP A 311 -30.96 6.22 -4.98
N TYR A 312 -30.44 5.69 -6.09
CA TYR A 312 -29.92 4.32 -6.13
C TYR A 312 -28.77 4.10 -5.14
N PHE A 313 -27.91 5.10 -4.96
CA PHE A 313 -26.79 5.03 -4.03
C PHE A 313 -27.27 5.04 -2.57
N ASN A 314 -28.23 5.92 -2.25
CA ASN A 314 -28.82 5.99 -0.92
C ASN A 314 -29.50 4.67 -0.56
N ARG A 315 -30.28 4.08 -1.49
CA ARG A 315 -30.93 2.76 -1.29
C ARG A 315 -29.90 1.67 -1.07
N TYR A 316 -28.86 1.60 -1.89
CA TYR A 316 -27.77 0.64 -1.72
C TYR A 316 -27.10 0.73 -0.35
N ALA A 317 -26.89 1.96 0.17
CA ALA A 317 -26.34 2.17 1.51
C ALA A 317 -27.28 1.72 2.62
N ILE A 318 -28.60 1.99 2.48
CA ILE A 318 -29.64 1.63 3.46
C ILE A 318 -29.86 0.12 3.51
N GLU A 319 -29.88 -0.58 2.37
CA GLU A 319 -30.01 -2.03 2.29
C GLU A 319 -28.93 -2.78 3.08
N ARG A 320 -27.74 -2.18 3.16
CA ARG A 320 -26.58 -2.73 3.87
C ARG A 320 -26.46 -2.27 5.33
N ARG A 321 -27.48 -1.56 5.84
CA ARG A 321 -27.45 -1.03 7.21
C ARG A 321 -27.09 -2.13 8.22
N PRO A 322 -26.22 -1.80 9.19
CA PRO A 322 -25.92 -2.72 10.27
C PRO A 322 -27.07 -2.75 11.28
N ASP A 323 -27.06 -3.75 12.14
CA ASP A 323 -27.92 -3.79 13.30
C ASP A 323 -27.71 -2.58 14.23
N GLY A 324 -28.68 -2.31 15.10
CA GLY A 324 -28.56 -1.26 16.13
C GLY A 324 -28.97 0.15 15.69
N GLY A 325 -29.82 0.29 14.65
CA GLY A 325 -30.45 1.56 14.28
C GLY A 325 -29.55 2.54 13.51
N ASN A 326 -28.43 2.09 12.98
CA ASN A 326 -27.63 2.88 12.05
C ASN A 326 -28.34 3.01 10.71
N ALA A 327 -28.15 4.17 10.04
CA ALA A 327 -28.89 4.49 8.81
C ALA A 327 -28.45 3.68 7.59
N GLY A 328 -27.17 3.32 7.51
CA GLY A 328 -26.64 2.59 6.37
C GLY A 328 -25.14 2.36 6.43
N ILE A 329 -24.59 1.81 5.35
CA ILE A 329 -23.15 1.70 5.12
C ILE A 329 -22.81 2.39 3.82
N ILE A 330 -22.01 3.45 3.89
CA ILE A 330 -21.53 4.13 2.69
C ILE A 330 -20.45 3.27 2.02
N PRO A 331 -20.64 2.91 0.74
CA PRO A 331 -19.71 2.04 0.00
C PRO A 331 -18.25 2.49 0.13
N GLY A 332 -17.41 1.55 0.56
CA GLY A 332 -15.99 1.81 0.74
C GLY A 332 -15.62 2.74 1.88
N ARG A 333 -16.59 3.23 2.67
CA ARG A 333 -16.37 4.17 3.76
C ARG A 333 -16.65 3.56 5.11
N GLY A 334 -17.85 3.18 5.39
CA GLY A 334 -18.22 2.56 6.66
C GLY A 334 -19.64 2.84 7.09
N ILE A 335 -19.89 2.53 8.37
CA ILE A 335 -21.20 2.68 9.01
C ILE A 335 -21.54 4.17 9.11
N ALA A 336 -22.76 4.51 8.72
CA ALA A 336 -23.29 5.86 8.72
C ALA A 336 -24.47 6.00 9.68
N LYS A 337 -24.52 7.14 10.36
CA LYS A 337 -25.69 7.59 11.14
C LYS A 337 -26.59 8.45 10.27
N LEU A 338 -27.84 8.55 10.65
CA LEU A 338 -28.78 9.47 10.00
C LEU A 338 -28.36 10.92 10.33
N PHE A 339 -28.25 11.74 9.30
CA PHE A 339 -28.05 13.18 9.41
C PHE A 339 -29.25 13.89 8.82
N ARG A 340 -29.94 14.73 9.64
CA ARG A 340 -31.24 15.30 9.28
C ARG A 340 -32.26 14.17 8.99
N SER A 341 -33.10 14.33 7.96
CA SER A 341 -34.15 13.36 7.61
C SER A 341 -33.73 12.36 6.54
N ASP A 342 -32.71 12.68 5.72
CA ASP A 342 -32.46 11.99 4.45
C ASP A 342 -30.99 11.96 4.02
N SER A 343 -30.09 12.21 4.93
CA SER A 343 -28.65 12.28 4.68
C SER A 343 -27.87 11.39 5.64
N PHE A 344 -26.63 11.13 5.32
CA PHE A 344 -25.73 10.29 6.08
C PHE A 344 -24.63 11.12 6.75
N ASP A 345 -24.26 10.74 7.97
CA ASP A 345 -23.09 11.19 8.71
C ASP A 345 -22.14 9.99 8.89
N TYR A 346 -20.96 10.06 8.27
CA TYR A 346 -20.05 8.91 8.16
C TYR A 346 -18.57 9.32 8.37
N PRO A 347 -18.18 9.60 9.61
CA PRO A 347 -16.80 9.89 9.95
C PRO A 347 -15.95 8.62 9.77
N ILE A 348 -14.71 8.81 9.35
CA ILE A 348 -13.74 7.73 9.20
C ILE A 348 -12.34 8.21 9.53
N ALA A 349 -11.50 7.32 10.07
CA ALA A 349 -10.08 7.55 10.27
C ALA A 349 -9.31 6.38 9.68
N THR A 350 -8.30 6.66 8.86
CA THR A 350 -7.40 5.65 8.30
C THR A 350 -5.95 6.08 8.49
N GLY A 351 -5.04 5.10 8.53
CA GLY A 351 -3.63 5.39 8.66
C GLY A 351 -2.81 4.12 8.82
N HIS A 352 -1.50 4.28 8.75
CA HIS A 352 -0.56 3.19 8.95
C HIS A 352 0.79 3.70 9.46
N VAL A 353 1.48 2.82 10.13
CA VAL A 353 2.92 2.94 10.43
C VAL A 353 3.63 1.86 9.63
N SER A 354 4.69 2.26 8.95
CA SER A 354 5.50 1.42 8.09
C SER A 354 6.92 1.35 8.65
N TYR A 355 7.43 0.13 8.84
CA TYR A 355 8.80 -0.12 9.28
C TYR A 355 9.55 -0.92 8.21
N THR A 356 10.65 -0.36 7.71
CA THR A 356 11.47 -0.96 6.65
C THR A 356 12.87 -1.22 7.20
N PRO A 357 13.10 -2.38 7.86
CA PRO A 357 14.39 -2.71 8.45
C PRO A 357 15.50 -2.86 7.42
N SER A 358 15.17 -3.34 6.22
CA SER A 358 16.06 -3.51 5.08
C SER A 358 15.31 -3.33 3.77
N GLU A 359 16.00 -3.34 2.63
CA GLU A 359 15.38 -3.29 1.29
C GLU A 359 14.48 -4.48 0.96
N HIS A 360 14.64 -5.59 1.70
CA HIS A 360 13.87 -6.82 1.47
C HIS A 360 12.56 -6.88 2.25
N PHE A 361 12.45 -6.17 3.37
CA PHE A 361 11.32 -6.28 4.27
C PHE A 361 10.63 -4.94 4.52
N ASN A 362 9.31 -4.94 4.43
CA ASN A 362 8.47 -3.85 4.86
C ASN A 362 7.32 -4.40 5.71
N LEU A 363 7.19 -3.89 6.92
CA LEU A 363 6.14 -4.24 7.87
C LEU A 363 5.21 -3.04 8.02
N GLN A 364 3.91 -3.27 7.98
CA GLN A 364 2.91 -2.22 8.19
C GLN A 364 1.85 -2.67 9.20
N LEU A 365 1.57 -1.81 10.15
CA LEU A 365 0.40 -1.88 11.01
C LEU A 365 -0.50 -0.71 10.68
N GLY A 366 -1.77 -0.97 10.37
CA GLY A 366 -2.66 0.09 9.93
C GLY A 366 -4.13 -0.22 10.06
N HIS A 367 -4.93 0.80 9.81
CA HIS A 367 -6.35 0.75 9.55
C HIS A 367 -6.60 1.34 8.17
N GLY A 368 -7.02 0.54 7.21
CA GLY A 368 -7.11 0.96 5.82
C GLY A 368 -7.56 -0.17 4.89
N LYS A 369 -7.19 -0.09 3.63
CA LYS A 369 -7.59 -1.02 2.58
C LYS A 369 -6.39 -1.58 1.86
N ASN A 370 -6.55 -2.78 1.29
CA ASN A 370 -5.59 -3.43 0.41
C ASN A 370 -6.29 -3.83 -0.89
N PHE A 371 -5.50 -3.99 -1.96
CA PHE A 371 -6.01 -4.41 -3.26
C PHE A 371 -5.00 -5.34 -3.93
N ILE A 372 -5.48 -6.44 -4.51
CA ILE A 372 -4.65 -7.41 -5.23
C ILE A 372 -5.22 -7.60 -6.64
N GLY A 373 -4.61 -6.96 -7.62
CA GLY A 373 -5.02 -7.05 -9.02
C GLY A 373 -4.38 -5.98 -9.90
N ASP A 374 -4.35 -6.20 -11.20
CA ASP A 374 -3.93 -5.23 -12.22
C ASP A 374 -5.14 -4.52 -12.85
N GLY A 375 -6.34 -4.96 -12.56
CA GLY A 375 -7.61 -4.46 -13.09
C GLY A 375 -8.15 -3.20 -12.42
N TYR A 376 -9.30 -2.76 -12.92
CA TYR A 376 -10.18 -1.80 -12.26
C TYR A 376 -10.90 -2.46 -11.09
N ARG A 377 -11.38 -3.69 -11.29
CA ARG A 377 -11.91 -4.58 -10.25
C ARG A 377 -10.84 -5.59 -9.81
N SER A 378 -11.12 -6.31 -8.74
CA SER A 378 -10.38 -7.51 -8.36
C SER A 378 -11.33 -8.61 -7.90
N LEU A 379 -11.02 -9.84 -8.31
CA LEU A 379 -11.69 -11.04 -7.82
C LEU A 379 -10.97 -11.66 -6.62
N LEU A 380 -9.76 -11.19 -6.30
CA LEU A 380 -8.94 -11.70 -5.20
C LEU A 380 -9.14 -10.88 -3.92
N LEU A 381 -8.72 -9.63 -3.92
CA LEU A 381 -8.92 -8.67 -2.82
C LEU A 381 -9.08 -7.27 -3.41
N SER A 382 -10.11 -6.56 -3.01
CA SER A 382 -10.47 -5.24 -3.51
C SER A 382 -10.53 -4.20 -2.38
N ASP A 383 -10.49 -2.93 -2.74
CA ASP A 383 -10.73 -1.79 -1.86
C ASP A 383 -12.21 -1.37 -1.79
N ASN A 384 -13.12 -2.25 -2.24
CA ASN A 384 -14.56 -2.01 -2.25
C ASN A 384 -15.15 -1.92 -0.84
N ALA A 385 -14.76 -2.81 0.06
CA ALA A 385 -15.26 -2.83 1.44
C ALA A 385 -14.75 -1.65 2.28
N SER A 386 -15.35 -1.44 3.44
CA SER A 386 -14.91 -0.46 4.45
C SER A 386 -13.48 -0.74 4.90
N PRO A 387 -12.73 0.27 5.37
CA PRO A 387 -11.41 0.05 5.97
C PRO A 387 -11.47 -0.88 7.19
N TYR A 388 -10.41 -1.63 7.39
CA TYR A 388 -10.23 -2.62 8.45
C TYR A 388 -8.83 -2.54 9.08
N PRO A 389 -8.67 -2.93 10.35
CA PRO A 389 -7.36 -3.12 10.95
C PRO A 389 -6.59 -4.23 10.24
N TYR A 390 -5.31 -3.99 9.95
CA TYR A 390 -4.44 -4.99 9.32
C TYR A 390 -3.01 -4.91 9.83
N PHE A 391 -2.34 -6.07 9.77
CA PHE A 391 -0.90 -6.19 9.79
C PHE A 391 -0.44 -6.78 8.47
N ARG A 392 0.54 -6.16 7.81
CA ARG A 392 1.05 -6.58 6.50
C ARG A 392 2.57 -6.71 6.54
N LEU A 393 3.07 -7.84 6.06
CA LEU A 393 4.49 -8.10 5.84
C LEU A 393 4.73 -8.29 4.35
N ASN A 394 5.53 -7.40 3.76
CA ASN A 394 6.04 -7.53 2.40
C ASN A 394 7.49 -8.02 2.46
N THR A 395 7.79 -9.07 1.72
CA THR A 395 9.14 -9.60 1.52
C THR A 395 9.46 -9.54 0.03
N THR A 396 10.48 -8.77 -0.35
CA THR A 396 10.86 -8.60 -1.76
C THR A 396 12.33 -8.99 -1.91
N PHE A 397 12.59 -9.95 -2.77
CA PHE A 397 13.94 -10.37 -3.10
C PHE A 397 13.96 -10.99 -4.51
N TRP A 398 15.06 -10.81 -5.22
CA TRP A 398 15.23 -11.33 -6.57
C TRP A 398 14.04 -10.93 -7.48
N LYS A 399 13.31 -11.86 -8.06
CA LYS A 399 12.12 -11.67 -8.90
C LYS A 399 10.80 -11.93 -8.17
N ILE A 400 10.83 -12.00 -6.85
CA ILE A 400 9.70 -12.37 -6.01
C ILE A 400 9.30 -11.22 -5.09
N LYS A 401 8.01 -10.97 -4.98
CA LYS A 401 7.40 -10.19 -3.89
C LYS A 401 6.34 -11.05 -3.22
N TYR A 402 6.52 -11.29 -1.93
CA TYR A 402 5.61 -12.09 -1.12
C TYR A 402 4.98 -11.23 -0.04
N THR A 403 3.65 -11.23 0.00
CA THR A 403 2.88 -10.45 0.96
C THR A 403 2.02 -11.36 1.80
N ASN A 404 2.14 -11.17 3.09
CA ASN A 404 1.25 -11.74 4.10
C ASN A 404 0.45 -10.59 4.71
N THR A 405 -0.86 -10.74 4.79
CA THR A 405 -1.74 -9.73 5.41
C THR A 405 -2.72 -10.41 6.36
N TRP A 406 -2.76 -9.94 7.58
CA TRP A 406 -3.72 -10.39 8.60
C TRP A 406 -4.68 -9.26 8.90
N MET A 407 -5.97 -9.55 8.93
CA MET A 407 -7.04 -8.57 8.99
C MET A 407 -8.05 -8.93 10.06
N SER A 408 -8.59 -7.92 10.73
CA SER A 408 -9.75 -8.06 11.63
C SER A 408 -10.98 -7.46 10.96
N LEU A 409 -11.98 -8.29 10.71
CA LEU A 409 -13.19 -7.96 9.96
C LEU A 409 -14.42 -8.00 10.86
N ARG A 410 -15.55 -7.49 10.35
CA ARG A 410 -16.84 -7.46 11.07
C ARG A 410 -17.95 -8.01 10.19
N ASP A 411 -18.80 -8.82 10.80
CA ASP A 411 -20.16 -9.11 10.36
C ASP A 411 -21.14 -8.28 11.21
N VAL A 412 -21.93 -7.45 10.57
CA VAL A 412 -22.75 -6.42 11.22
C VAL A 412 -24.25 -6.70 11.09
N ARG A 413 -24.62 -7.90 10.63
CA ARG A 413 -26.00 -8.33 10.48
C ARG A 413 -26.66 -8.57 11.85
N SER A 414 -27.98 -8.37 11.92
CA SER A 414 -28.78 -8.58 13.14
C SER A 414 -28.69 -10.01 13.67
N GLU A 415 -28.62 -11.01 12.79
CA GLU A 415 -28.62 -12.43 13.11
C GLU A 415 -27.37 -12.87 13.91
N VAL A 416 -26.31 -12.09 13.86
CA VAL A 416 -25.03 -12.41 14.50
C VAL A 416 -24.56 -11.34 15.50
N THR A 417 -25.33 -10.27 15.68
CA THR A 417 -25.06 -9.22 16.68
C THR A 417 -25.56 -9.70 18.04
N ALA A 418 -24.68 -9.67 19.03
CA ALA A 418 -25.00 -10.03 20.41
C ALA A 418 -24.62 -8.89 21.34
N ASP A 419 -25.50 -8.58 22.31
CA ASP A 419 -25.28 -7.52 23.31
C ASP A 419 -24.90 -6.15 22.70
N GLY A 420 -25.43 -5.84 21.51
CA GLY A 420 -25.10 -4.63 20.76
C GLY A 420 -23.69 -4.61 20.14
N SER A 421 -22.98 -5.75 20.16
CA SER A 421 -21.64 -5.90 19.58
C SER A 421 -21.68 -6.71 18.29
N PHE A 422 -21.07 -6.20 17.22
CA PHE A 422 -20.93 -6.87 15.92
C PHE A 422 -20.01 -8.08 16.02
N ARG A 423 -20.29 -9.12 15.25
CA ARG A 423 -19.48 -10.34 15.23
C ARG A 423 -18.11 -10.06 14.62
N THR A 424 -17.04 -10.39 15.35
CA THR A 424 -15.67 -10.32 14.84
C THR A 424 -15.34 -11.60 14.09
N LYS A 425 -14.70 -11.45 12.92
CA LYS A 425 -14.03 -12.51 12.18
C LYS A 425 -12.65 -12.06 11.73
N TYR A 426 -11.79 -12.98 11.43
CA TYR A 426 -10.42 -12.72 11.03
C TYR A 426 -10.16 -13.26 9.63
N MET A 427 -9.20 -12.66 8.94
CA MET A 427 -8.74 -13.14 7.64
C MET A 427 -7.22 -13.09 7.57
N ALA A 428 -6.60 -14.15 7.11
CA ALA A 428 -5.21 -14.19 6.71
C ALA A 428 -5.13 -14.39 5.20
N ASN A 429 -4.20 -13.69 4.58
CA ASN A 429 -4.05 -13.64 3.14
C ASN A 429 -2.59 -13.75 2.76
N HIS A 430 -2.28 -14.62 1.80
CA HIS A 430 -0.97 -14.77 1.19
C HIS A 430 -1.04 -14.44 -0.29
N TYR A 431 -0.10 -13.63 -0.76
CA TYR A 431 0.03 -13.35 -2.18
C TYR A 431 1.50 -13.39 -2.60
N LEU A 432 1.84 -14.36 -3.43
CA LEU A 432 3.18 -14.54 -3.98
C LEU A 432 3.20 -14.07 -5.44
N SER A 433 3.90 -12.98 -5.73
CA SER A 433 4.11 -12.47 -7.08
C SER A 433 5.49 -12.83 -7.58
N TYR A 434 5.59 -13.44 -8.75
CA TYR A 434 6.83 -13.89 -9.37
C TYR A 434 6.96 -13.43 -10.83
N ASN A 435 8.02 -12.68 -11.14
CA ASN A 435 8.38 -12.29 -12.49
C ASN A 435 9.14 -13.46 -13.18
N ILE A 436 8.39 -14.35 -13.85
CA ILE A 436 8.96 -15.53 -14.52
C ILE A 436 9.91 -15.09 -15.64
N THR A 437 9.48 -14.14 -16.45
CA THR A 437 10.27 -13.56 -17.54
C THR A 437 10.21 -12.03 -17.47
N LYS A 438 10.95 -11.34 -18.34
CA LYS A 438 10.85 -9.87 -18.54
C LYS A 438 9.43 -9.40 -18.85
N ARG A 439 8.56 -10.29 -19.32
CA ARG A 439 7.21 -9.96 -19.79
C ARG A 439 6.11 -10.61 -18.98
N LEU A 440 6.35 -11.77 -18.35
CA LEU A 440 5.35 -12.57 -17.66
C LEU A 440 5.54 -12.51 -16.15
N ASN A 441 4.54 -11.99 -15.46
CA ASN A 441 4.37 -12.10 -14.02
C ASN A 441 3.22 -13.06 -13.72
N ILE A 442 3.38 -13.91 -12.71
CA ILE A 442 2.33 -14.78 -12.17
C ILE A 442 2.23 -14.53 -10.67
N GLY A 443 1.01 -14.50 -10.16
CA GLY A 443 0.70 -14.38 -8.74
C GLY A 443 -0.12 -15.56 -8.24
N LEU A 444 0.28 -16.10 -7.10
CA LEU A 444 -0.48 -17.10 -6.35
C LEU A 444 -1.13 -16.43 -5.15
N PHE A 445 -2.41 -16.67 -4.97
CA PHE A 445 -3.23 -16.10 -3.91
C PHE A 445 -3.84 -17.21 -3.08
N GLU A 446 -3.84 -17.04 -1.78
CA GLU A 446 -4.58 -17.85 -0.84
C GLU A 446 -5.12 -16.95 0.29
N SER A 447 -6.34 -17.18 0.69
CA SER A 447 -6.98 -16.48 1.79
C SER A 447 -7.75 -17.47 2.65
N VAL A 448 -7.74 -17.29 3.96
CA VAL A 448 -8.58 -18.04 4.89
C VAL A 448 -9.30 -17.08 5.82
N ILE A 449 -10.58 -17.35 6.07
CA ILE A 449 -11.44 -16.61 6.97
C ILE A 449 -11.86 -17.54 8.10
N TRP A 450 -11.75 -17.07 9.34
CA TRP A 450 -12.27 -17.78 10.51
C TRP A 450 -12.99 -16.82 11.46
N GLU A 451 -13.90 -17.36 12.24
CA GLU A 451 -14.64 -16.60 13.22
C GLU A 451 -14.06 -16.76 14.64
N ASN A 452 -14.38 -15.80 15.49
CA ASN A 452 -14.10 -15.87 16.91
C ASN A 452 -15.18 -16.74 17.61
N ASP A 453 -15.03 -18.05 17.48
CA ASP A 453 -15.92 -19.06 18.13
C ASP A 453 -15.10 -19.91 19.10
N ASN A 454 -15.74 -20.40 20.17
CA ASN A 454 -15.11 -21.20 21.24
C ASN A 454 -13.86 -20.54 21.84
N ASP A 455 -13.90 -19.22 22.07
CA ASP A 455 -12.76 -18.43 22.58
C ASP A 455 -11.49 -18.53 21.72
N ARG A 456 -11.62 -18.94 20.45
CA ARG A 456 -10.52 -19.12 19.51
C ARG A 456 -9.74 -17.83 19.28
N GLY A 457 -10.41 -16.69 19.24
CA GLY A 457 -9.80 -15.39 19.01
C GLY A 457 -9.02 -15.34 17.69
N PHE A 458 -7.94 -14.59 17.69
CA PHE A 458 -6.98 -14.59 16.61
C PHE A 458 -6.12 -15.86 16.72
N ASP A 459 -6.30 -16.79 15.78
CA ASP A 459 -5.58 -18.06 15.77
C ASP A 459 -4.15 -17.88 15.26
N VAL A 460 -3.19 -18.05 16.17
CA VAL A 460 -1.75 -17.87 15.87
C VAL A 460 -1.20 -18.85 14.82
N ASN A 461 -1.88 -19.97 14.57
CA ASN A 461 -1.49 -20.90 13.52
C ASN A 461 -1.53 -20.26 12.14
N TYR A 462 -2.39 -19.24 11.93
CA TYR A 462 -2.46 -18.46 10.69
C TYR A 462 -1.41 -17.34 10.60
N LEU A 463 -0.52 -17.20 11.58
CA LEU A 463 0.72 -16.40 11.43
C LEU A 463 1.81 -17.13 10.64
N ASN A 464 1.59 -18.41 10.32
CA ASN A 464 2.53 -19.13 9.44
C ASN A 464 2.76 -18.34 8.15
N PRO A 465 3.98 -17.90 7.87
CA PRO A 465 4.26 -17.10 6.68
C PRO A 465 4.34 -17.95 5.40
N VAL A 466 4.31 -19.28 5.51
CA VAL A 466 4.38 -20.18 4.36
C VAL A 466 2.96 -20.42 3.84
N ILE A 467 2.80 -20.25 2.54
CA ILE A 467 1.55 -20.49 1.83
C ILE A 467 1.08 -21.96 2.02
N PHE A 468 -0.20 -22.17 2.03
CA PHE A 468 -0.94 -23.43 2.12
C PHE A 468 -1.67 -23.65 3.44
N PHE A 469 -2.65 -22.78 3.68
CA PHE A 469 -3.52 -22.85 4.88
C PHE A 469 -4.33 -24.13 5.02
N ARG A 470 -4.54 -24.87 3.93
CA ARG A 470 -5.26 -26.15 3.98
C ARG A 470 -4.59 -27.16 4.92
N ALA A 471 -3.27 -27.11 5.07
CA ALA A 471 -2.56 -27.95 6.04
C ALA A 471 -2.92 -27.57 7.49
N ILE A 472 -3.19 -26.29 7.75
CA ILE A 472 -3.65 -25.78 9.05
C ILE A 472 -5.11 -26.21 9.31
N GLU A 473 -5.96 -26.11 8.28
CA GLU A 473 -7.35 -26.57 8.34
C GLU A 473 -7.44 -28.05 8.76
N PHE A 474 -6.63 -28.91 8.17
CA PHE A 474 -6.56 -30.33 8.57
C PHE A 474 -6.14 -30.54 10.03
N SER A 475 -5.30 -29.69 10.57
CA SER A 475 -4.82 -29.78 11.96
C SER A 475 -5.79 -29.19 12.97
N THR A 476 -6.64 -28.26 12.56
CA THR A 476 -7.60 -27.55 13.42
C THR A 476 -9.01 -28.14 13.39
N GLY A 477 -9.28 -29.09 12.48
CA GLY A 477 -10.56 -29.80 12.35
C GLY A 477 -11.50 -29.20 11.31
N SER A 478 -12.65 -29.87 11.09
CA SER A 478 -13.63 -29.58 10.02
C SER A 478 -14.31 -28.20 10.10
N ARG A 479 -14.04 -27.41 11.11
CA ARG A 479 -14.48 -26.01 11.26
C ARG A 479 -13.33 -25.01 11.12
N GLY A 480 -12.32 -25.38 10.31
CA GLY A 480 -11.09 -24.60 10.14
C GLY A 480 -11.28 -23.17 9.63
N GLY A 481 -12.34 -22.93 8.89
CA GLY A 481 -12.62 -21.65 8.26
C GLY A 481 -13.00 -21.81 6.78
N ASN A 482 -13.21 -20.69 6.09
CA ASN A 482 -13.44 -20.65 4.65
C ASN A 482 -12.13 -20.29 3.92
N ALA A 483 -11.67 -21.12 3.00
CA ALA A 483 -10.42 -20.94 2.25
C ALA A 483 -10.66 -20.70 0.77
N LEU A 484 -10.07 -19.63 0.25
CA LEU A 484 -10.10 -19.27 -1.16
C LEU A 484 -8.70 -19.36 -1.76
N ILE A 485 -8.60 -19.86 -2.98
CA ILE A 485 -7.35 -19.92 -3.76
C ILE A 485 -7.51 -19.11 -5.03
N GLY A 486 -6.45 -18.44 -5.47
CA GLY A 486 -6.49 -17.65 -6.69
C GLY A 486 -5.18 -17.64 -7.45
N LEU A 487 -5.30 -17.32 -8.71
CA LEU A 487 -4.17 -17.13 -9.62
C LEU A 487 -4.32 -15.77 -10.30
N SER A 488 -3.23 -15.06 -10.45
CA SER A 488 -3.17 -13.88 -11.32
C SER A 488 -2.05 -14.01 -12.33
N ALA A 489 -2.21 -13.39 -13.47
CA ALA A 489 -1.18 -13.33 -14.51
C ALA A 489 -1.19 -11.95 -15.17
N LYS A 490 -0.02 -11.46 -15.52
CA LYS A 490 0.16 -10.25 -16.33
C LYS A 490 1.22 -10.51 -17.40
N TYR A 491 0.89 -10.15 -18.65
CA TYR A 491 1.81 -10.26 -19.77
C TYR A 491 2.02 -8.91 -20.45
N LYS A 492 3.27 -8.46 -20.52
CA LYS A 492 3.68 -7.21 -21.18
C LYS A 492 3.98 -7.48 -22.66
N PHE A 493 3.05 -7.21 -23.56
CA PHE A 493 3.28 -7.35 -25.02
C PHE A 493 4.32 -6.35 -25.52
N THR A 494 4.18 -5.11 -25.07
CA THR A 494 5.09 -4.00 -25.34
C THR A 494 5.21 -3.11 -24.09
N ASN A 495 6.03 -2.07 -24.14
CA ASN A 495 6.06 -1.04 -23.10
C ASN A 495 4.71 -0.31 -22.94
N ARG A 496 3.87 -0.33 -23.98
CA ARG A 496 2.59 0.38 -24.01
C ARG A 496 1.38 -0.52 -23.87
N VAL A 497 1.51 -1.84 -24.06
CA VAL A 497 0.38 -2.77 -24.05
C VAL A 497 0.66 -3.94 -23.12
N ASN A 498 -0.24 -4.21 -22.21
CA ASN A 498 -0.26 -5.44 -21.43
C ASN A 498 -1.68 -6.04 -21.37
N ALA A 499 -1.72 -7.34 -21.06
CA ALA A 499 -2.93 -8.01 -20.65
C ALA A 499 -2.72 -8.60 -19.25
N TYR A 500 -3.82 -8.76 -18.52
CA TYR A 500 -3.85 -9.36 -17.19
C TYR A 500 -5.07 -10.26 -17.04
N ALA A 501 -4.96 -11.21 -16.11
CA ALA A 501 -6.02 -12.15 -15.80
C ALA A 501 -6.02 -12.48 -14.32
N GLN A 502 -7.19 -12.85 -13.79
CA GLN A 502 -7.35 -13.48 -12.48
C GLN A 502 -8.27 -14.69 -12.57
N LEU A 503 -8.03 -15.65 -11.71
CA LEU A 503 -8.89 -16.79 -11.43
C LEU A 503 -9.07 -16.88 -9.92
N ILE A 504 -10.31 -17.05 -9.46
CA ILE A 504 -10.64 -17.35 -8.08
C ILE A 504 -11.37 -18.69 -7.99
N ILE A 505 -11.05 -19.47 -7.00
CA ILE A 505 -11.69 -20.72 -6.63
C ILE A 505 -11.99 -20.65 -5.13
N ASP A 506 -13.25 -20.58 -4.77
CA ASP A 506 -13.71 -20.49 -3.40
C ASP A 506 -13.93 -21.89 -2.80
N GLU A 507 -14.58 -22.77 -3.52
CA GLU A 507 -14.73 -24.18 -3.15
C GLU A 507 -14.29 -25.06 -4.32
N PHE A 508 -13.49 -26.08 -4.03
CA PHE A 508 -12.91 -26.97 -5.03
C PHE A 508 -13.38 -28.41 -4.83
N SER A 509 -14.22 -28.86 -5.75
CA SER A 509 -14.45 -30.29 -5.99
C SER A 509 -14.10 -30.60 -7.43
N SER A 510 -13.09 -31.42 -7.65
CA SER A 510 -12.63 -31.77 -8.99
C SER A 510 -13.73 -32.42 -9.84
N SER A 511 -14.57 -33.28 -9.24
CA SER A 511 -15.74 -33.88 -9.90
C SER A 511 -16.75 -32.84 -10.35
N ASP A 512 -17.00 -31.81 -9.54
CA ASP A 512 -18.02 -30.82 -9.79
C ASP A 512 -17.58 -29.77 -10.82
N ILE A 513 -16.28 -29.44 -10.86
CA ILE A 513 -15.73 -28.53 -11.87
C ILE A 513 -15.75 -29.15 -13.26
N PHE A 514 -15.37 -30.41 -13.39
CA PHE A 514 -15.24 -31.08 -14.67
C PHE A 514 -16.50 -31.85 -15.07
N GLY A 515 -17.46 -32.04 -14.16
CA GLY A 515 -18.72 -32.74 -14.41
C GLY A 515 -19.69 -32.04 -15.38
N GLY A 516 -19.55 -30.71 -15.53
CA GLY A 516 -20.38 -29.91 -16.45
C GLY A 516 -21.87 -29.80 -16.06
N GLU A 517 -22.25 -30.26 -14.87
CA GLU A 517 -23.66 -30.34 -14.43
C GLU A 517 -24.15 -29.07 -13.71
N GLY A 518 -23.35 -28.01 -13.68
CA GLY A 518 -23.76 -26.74 -13.04
C GLY A 518 -23.90 -26.83 -11.52
N SER A 519 -23.04 -27.60 -10.84
CA SER A 519 -23.08 -27.75 -9.38
C SER A 519 -22.92 -26.39 -8.66
N TYR A 520 -23.68 -26.18 -7.57
CA TYR A 520 -23.56 -25.01 -6.70
C TYR A 520 -22.18 -24.92 -6.03
N LYS A 521 -21.51 -26.05 -5.80
CA LYS A 521 -20.13 -26.14 -5.28
C LYS A 521 -19.06 -25.66 -6.26
N ASN A 522 -19.43 -25.43 -7.52
CA ASN A 522 -18.50 -24.90 -8.52
C ASN A 522 -18.40 -23.36 -8.37
N LYS A 523 -17.82 -22.93 -7.25
CA LYS A 523 -17.66 -21.52 -6.86
C LYS A 523 -16.39 -20.96 -7.47
N THR A 524 -16.51 -20.38 -8.66
CA THR A 524 -15.36 -19.89 -9.43
C THR A 524 -15.65 -18.56 -10.09
N GLY A 525 -14.61 -17.79 -10.33
CA GLY A 525 -14.69 -16.56 -11.12
C GLY A 525 -13.39 -16.30 -11.88
N TYR A 526 -13.48 -15.59 -12.99
CA TYR A 526 -12.32 -15.15 -13.74
C TYR A 526 -12.46 -13.71 -14.24
N GLN A 527 -11.32 -13.07 -14.38
CA GLN A 527 -11.15 -11.73 -14.93
C GLN A 527 -10.15 -11.78 -16.07
N LEU A 528 -10.46 -11.08 -17.16
CA LEU A 528 -9.54 -10.84 -18.28
C LEU A 528 -9.53 -9.34 -18.57
N GLY A 529 -8.36 -8.76 -18.78
CA GLY A 529 -8.28 -7.35 -19.11
C GLY A 529 -7.01 -6.99 -19.88
N ALA A 530 -7.04 -5.80 -20.46
CA ALA A 530 -5.91 -5.24 -21.18
C ALA A 530 -5.82 -3.72 -20.95
N LYS A 531 -4.59 -3.21 -21.00
CA LYS A 531 -4.28 -1.78 -20.89
C LYS A 531 -3.43 -1.33 -22.08
N TYR A 532 -3.72 -0.12 -22.57
CA TYR A 532 -2.97 0.51 -23.64
C TYR A 532 -2.60 1.94 -23.25
N TYR A 533 -1.32 2.15 -23.00
CA TYR A 533 -0.74 3.43 -22.60
C TYR A 533 -0.29 4.22 -23.83
N ASP A 534 -0.42 5.56 -23.77
CA ASP A 534 -0.17 6.46 -24.92
C ASP A 534 -0.85 5.93 -26.18
N ALA A 535 -2.12 5.59 -26.03
CA ALA A 535 -2.90 4.91 -27.05
C ALA A 535 -2.91 5.70 -28.36
N PHE A 536 -2.74 5.00 -29.47
CA PHE A 536 -2.65 5.59 -30.83
C PHE A 536 -1.56 6.66 -30.99
N GLY A 537 -0.56 6.67 -30.08
CA GLY A 537 0.50 7.67 -30.09
C GLY A 537 0.15 8.99 -29.38
N VAL A 538 -1.05 9.10 -28.79
CA VAL A 538 -1.47 10.27 -28.03
C VAL A 538 -0.90 10.16 -26.61
N LYS A 539 0.11 10.99 -26.30
CA LYS A 539 0.76 11.02 -25.00
C LYS A 539 -0.25 11.32 -23.88
N GLY A 540 -0.25 10.49 -22.86
CA GLY A 540 -1.15 10.62 -21.70
C GLY A 540 -2.55 10.04 -21.91
N LEU A 541 -2.85 9.43 -23.06
CA LEU A 541 -4.09 8.69 -23.28
C LEU A 541 -3.93 7.24 -22.80
N TYR A 542 -4.70 6.87 -21.79
CA TYR A 542 -4.78 5.54 -21.22
C TYR A 542 -6.11 4.90 -21.59
N LEU A 543 -6.08 3.68 -22.12
CA LEU A 543 -7.25 2.87 -22.39
C LEU A 543 -7.17 1.55 -21.62
N GLN A 544 -8.30 1.10 -21.09
CA GLN A 544 -8.43 -0.18 -20.41
C GLN A 544 -9.75 -0.85 -20.80
N GLY A 545 -9.68 -2.14 -21.10
CA GLY A 545 -10.84 -3.00 -21.23
C GLY A 545 -10.74 -4.15 -20.24
N GLU A 546 -11.86 -4.53 -19.60
CA GLU A 546 -11.89 -5.57 -18.57
C GLU A 546 -13.20 -6.37 -18.68
N TYR A 547 -13.10 -7.68 -18.54
CA TYR A 547 -14.24 -8.58 -18.45
C TYR A 547 -14.14 -9.40 -17.18
N ASN A 548 -15.20 -9.38 -16.37
CA ASN A 548 -15.33 -10.11 -15.12
C ASN A 548 -16.49 -11.09 -15.21
N ARG A 549 -16.32 -12.29 -14.69
CA ARG A 549 -17.38 -13.29 -14.57
C ARG A 549 -17.22 -14.06 -13.27
N VAL A 550 -18.28 -14.11 -12.46
CA VAL A 550 -18.32 -14.84 -11.20
C VAL A 550 -19.58 -15.68 -11.15
N ARG A 551 -19.42 -16.97 -10.87
CA ARG A 551 -20.53 -17.93 -10.79
C ARG A 551 -21.39 -17.67 -9.54
N PRO A 552 -22.67 -18.13 -9.54
CA PRO A 552 -23.51 -18.14 -8.36
C PRO A 552 -22.81 -18.80 -7.16
N PHE A 553 -23.15 -18.36 -5.95
CA PHE A 553 -22.64 -18.85 -4.66
C PHE A 553 -21.15 -18.57 -4.38
N THR A 554 -20.35 -18.09 -5.33
CA THR A 554 -18.95 -17.73 -5.09
C THR A 554 -18.88 -16.64 -4.01
N TYR A 555 -17.95 -16.76 -3.06
CA TYR A 555 -17.75 -15.91 -1.88
C TYR A 555 -18.81 -16.08 -0.78
N SER A 556 -19.90 -16.84 -0.98
CA SER A 556 -20.80 -17.27 0.09
C SER A 556 -20.25 -18.50 0.80
N HIS A 557 -20.77 -18.76 1.99
CA HIS A 557 -20.40 -19.95 2.76
C HIS A 557 -21.63 -20.46 3.52
N ASN A 558 -21.72 -21.76 3.75
CA ASN A 558 -22.82 -22.36 4.49
C ASN A 558 -22.98 -21.74 5.90
N THR A 559 -21.86 -21.53 6.60
CA THR A 559 -21.81 -20.66 7.80
C THR A 559 -21.61 -19.23 7.34
N VAL A 560 -22.68 -18.45 7.20
CA VAL A 560 -22.67 -17.13 6.53
C VAL A 560 -21.64 -16.16 7.11
N VAL A 561 -21.29 -16.24 8.39
CA VAL A 561 -20.23 -15.41 9.00
C VAL A 561 -18.89 -15.60 8.29
N LEU A 562 -18.62 -16.79 7.75
CA LEU A 562 -17.37 -17.14 7.06
C LEU A 562 -17.35 -16.69 5.60
N ASN A 563 -18.35 -15.97 5.12
CA ASN A 563 -18.35 -15.40 3.77
C ASN A 563 -17.17 -14.43 3.54
N TYR A 564 -16.84 -14.18 2.27
CA TYR A 564 -15.77 -13.25 1.87
C TYR A 564 -16.27 -11.79 1.89
N GLY A 565 -16.72 -11.33 3.07
CA GLY A 565 -17.31 -10.01 3.25
C GLY A 565 -16.84 -9.30 4.53
N HIS A 566 -17.03 -7.97 4.55
CA HIS A 566 -16.77 -7.08 5.69
C HIS A 566 -17.78 -5.95 5.69
N ASN A 567 -18.42 -5.68 6.85
CA ASN A 567 -19.43 -4.63 6.97
C ASN A 567 -20.47 -4.71 5.83
N ASN A 568 -21.10 -5.86 5.66
CA ASN A 568 -22.09 -6.13 4.60
C ASN A 568 -21.66 -5.76 3.17
N GLN A 569 -20.35 -5.74 2.90
CA GLN A 569 -19.74 -5.47 1.61
C GLN A 569 -18.79 -6.59 1.20
N SER A 570 -18.67 -6.86 -0.11
CA SER A 570 -17.72 -7.84 -0.62
C SER A 570 -16.27 -7.37 -0.45
N MET A 571 -15.39 -8.26 -0.04
CA MET A 571 -13.94 -8.04 -0.02
C MET A 571 -13.30 -8.20 -1.42
N ALA A 572 -14.04 -8.75 -2.38
CA ALA A 572 -13.64 -8.90 -3.77
C ALA A 572 -14.40 -7.90 -4.66
N HIS A 573 -15.04 -8.37 -5.70
CA HIS A 573 -15.76 -7.54 -6.67
C HIS A 573 -16.99 -6.83 -6.08
N THR A 574 -17.28 -5.61 -6.50
CA THR A 574 -18.40 -4.79 -6.01
C THR A 574 -19.75 -5.48 -6.20
N LEU A 575 -19.95 -6.16 -7.32
CA LEU A 575 -21.18 -6.91 -7.61
C LEU A 575 -21.28 -8.22 -6.81
N GLY A 576 -20.23 -8.63 -6.09
CA GLY A 576 -20.21 -9.86 -5.29
C GLY A 576 -20.15 -11.10 -6.16
N THR A 577 -21.28 -11.75 -6.38
CA THR A 577 -21.42 -13.06 -7.03
C THR A 577 -22.50 -13.05 -8.10
N ASN A 578 -22.58 -14.11 -8.92
CA ASN A 578 -23.65 -14.39 -9.89
C ASN A 578 -23.79 -13.33 -10.99
N PHE A 579 -22.70 -12.94 -11.65
CA PHE A 579 -22.69 -11.88 -12.66
C PHE A 579 -21.66 -12.09 -13.77
N SER A 580 -21.88 -11.37 -14.87
CA SER A 580 -20.85 -11.02 -15.85
C SER A 580 -20.84 -9.51 -16.08
N GLU A 581 -19.66 -8.93 -16.24
CA GLU A 581 -19.44 -7.49 -16.38
C GLU A 581 -18.39 -7.22 -17.44
N PHE A 582 -18.62 -6.23 -18.29
CA PHE A 582 -17.63 -5.66 -19.18
C PHE A 582 -17.42 -4.18 -18.82
N ILE A 583 -16.17 -3.77 -18.70
CA ILE A 583 -15.77 -2.41 -18.37
C ILE A 583 -14.87 -1.87 -19.46
N ALA A 584 -15.14 -0.66 -19.93
CA ALA A 584 -14.26 0.12 -20.79
C ALA A 584 -13.93 1.45 -20.11
N ILE A 585 -12.65 1.78 -20.03
CA ILE A 585 -12.15 3.03 -19.41
C ILE A 585 -11.22 3.72 -20.39
N ALA A 586 -11.42 5.04 -20.53
CA ALA A 586 -10.49 5.94 -21.19
C ALA A 586 -10.13 7.07 -20.22
N ARG A 587 -8.84 7.32 -20.04
CA ARG A 587 -8.32 8.44 -19.23
C ARG A 587 -7.36 9.25 -20.06
N TYR A 588 -7.45 10.55 -19.93
CA TYR A 588 -6.52 11.45 -20.58
C TYR A 588 -6.04 12.50 -19.59
N GLN A 589 -4.72 12.70 -19.54
CA GLN A 589 -4.16 13.77 -18.72
C GLN A 589 -3.13 14.57 -19.53
N TYR A 590 -3.31 15.87 -19.48
CA TYR A 590 -2.36 16.83 -20.03
C TYR A 590 -2.06 17.91 -18.98
N ARG A 591 -0.84 17.89 -18.43
CA ARG A 591 -0.45 18.74 -17.32
C ARG A 591 -1.43 18.61 -16.15
N ARG A 592 -2.20 19.68 -15.82
CA ARG A 592 -3.17 19.71 -14.75
C ARG A 592 -4.61 19.43 -15.18
N ILE A 593 -4.87 19.30 -16.48
CA ILE A 593 -6.20 18.99 -17.01
C ILE A 593 -6.31 17.47 -17.15
N PHE A 594 -7.43 16.92 -16.69
CA PHE A 594 -7.73 15.50 -16.82
C PHE A 594 -9.16 15.27 -17.32
N GLY A 595 -9.36 14.11 -17.92
CA GLY A 595 -10.68 13.64 -18.32
C GLY A 595 -10.72 12.11 -18.26
N ASP A 596 -11.81 11.58 -17.73
CA ASP A 596 -12.07 10.16 -17.56
C ASP A 596 -13.43 9.81 -18.17
N VAL A 597 -13.48 8.70 -18.87
CA VAL A 597 -14.73 8.09 -19.36
C VAL A 597 -14.72 6.64 -18.91
N LYS A 598 -15.81 6.19 -18.31
CA LYS A 598 -16.01 4.80 -17.90
C LYS A 598 -17.37 4.32 -18.36
N VAL A 599 -17.41 3.14 -18.99
CA VAL A 599 -18.64 2.47 -19.40
C VAL A 599 -18.62 1.06 -18.87
N ILE A 600 -19.73 0.65 -18.24
CA ILE A 600 -19.94 -0.70 -17.71
C ILE A 600 -21.24 -1.26 -18.26
N VAL A 601 -21.18 -2.51 -18.71
CA VAL A 601 -22.35 -3.32 -19.07
C VAL A 601 -22.26 -4.60 -18.27
N ALA A 602 -23.29 -4.90 -17.50
CA ALA A 602 -23.30 -6.09 -16.68
C ALA A 602 -24.67 -6.80 -16.75
N LYS A 603 -24.62 -8.10 -16.48
CA LYS A 603 -25.78 -8.93 -16.23
C LYS A 603 -25.57 -9.64 -14.90
N ARG A 604 -26.53 -9.49 -13.98
CA ARG A 604 -26.44 -10.06 -12.62
C ARG A 604 -27.75 -10.73 -12.22
N GLY A 605 -27.67 -11.83 -11.50
CA GLY A 605 -28.84 -12.47 -10.90
C GLY A 605 -28.96 -12.10 -9.42
N PHE A 606 -30.16 -11.73 -9.02
CA PHE A 606 -30.55 -11.46 -7.63
C PHE A 606 -31.55 -12.51 -7.12
N GLU A 607 -31.73 -12.55 -5.80
CA GLU A 607 -32.86 -13.24 -5.17
C GLU A 607 -34.14 -12.46 -5.46
N PHE A 608 -35.29 -13.17 -5.61
CA PHE A 608 -36.60 -12.52 -5.73
C PHE A 608 -37.04 -11.91 -4.39
N ASN A 609 -36.76 -12.59 -3.27
CA ASN A 609 -37.13 -12.15 -1.91
C ASN A 609 -38.62 -11.78 -1.79
N THR A 610 -39.48 -12.57 -2.43
CA THR A 610 -40.93 -12.42 -2.32
C THR A 610 -41.51 -13.53 -1.44
N PRO A 611 -42.77 -13.39 -0.94
CA PRO A 611 -43.42 -14.46 -0.19
C PRO A 611 -43.59 -15.77 -1.00
N GLU A 612 -43.66 -15.66 -2.32
CA GLU A 612 -43.84 -16.79 -3.24
C GLU A 612 -42.54 -17.45 -3.61
N ASP A 613 -41.40 -16.69 -3.58
CA ASP A 613 -40.09 -17.16 -3.95
C ASP A 613 -39.02 -16.56 -3.00
N SER A 614 -38.62 -17.35 -2.01
CA SER A 614 -37.59 -17.03 -1.02
C SER A 614 -36.32 -17.86 -1.18
N PHE A 615 -36.18 -18.59 -2.30
CA PHE A 615 -34.99 -19.40 -2.56
C PHE A 615 -33.73 -18.55 -2.75
N PHE A 616 -32.60 -19.14 -2.36
CA PHE A 616 -31.29 -18.55 -2.58
C PHE A 616 -30.74 -18.98 -3.95
N TYR A 617 -30.61 -18.01 -4.85
CA TYR A 617 -30.11 -18.19 -6.22
C TYR A 617 -28.60 -17.96 -6.33
N GLY A 618 -27.93 -17.64 -5.22
CA GLY A 618 -26.50 -17.37 -5.19
C GLY A 618 -26.13 -15.97 -5.69
N GLY A 619 -27.04 -14.99 -5.60
CA GLY A 619 -26.84 -13.60 -6.00
C GLY A 619 -26.27 -12.72 -4.87
N SER A 620 -26.25 -13.21 -3.63
CA SER A 620 -25.72 -12.53 -2.47
C SER A 620 -24.63 -13.35 -1.78
N ILE A 621 -23.53 -12.72 -1.39
CA ILE A 621 -22.50 -13.38 -0.56
C ILE A 621 -22.94 -13.57 0.89
N TYR A 622 -24.06 -12.97 1.30
CA TYR A 622 -24.65 -13.05 2.65
C TYR A 622 -25.89 -13.96 2.71
N GLY A 623 -26.21 -14.67 1.62
CA GLY A 623 -27.27 -15.68 1.59
C GLY A 623 -26.82 -17.01 2.21
N THR A 624 -27.80 -17.80 2.67
CA THR A 624 -27.54 -19.14 3.19
C THR A 624 -27.69 -20.19 2.10
N GLU A 625 -26.71 -21.09 1.98
CA GLU A 625 -26.74 -22.18 1.02
C GLU A 625 -27.75 -23.29 1.37
N ASP A 626 -28.25 -23.29 2.62
CA ASP A 626 -29.24 -24.26 3.07
C ASP A 626 -30.60 -24.12 2.35
N ASN A 627 -30.91 -22.90 1.87
CA ASN A 627 -32.13 -22.59 1.12
C ASN A 627 -31.86 -22.40 -0.38
N ARG A 628 -30.83 -23.02 -0.95
CA ARG A 628 -30.50 -22.89 -2.35
C ARG A 628 -31.55 -23.51 -3.27
N ILE A 629 -31.72 -22.92 -4.45
CA ILE A 629 -32.73 -23.35 -5.43
C ILE A 629 -32.48 -24.78 -5.93
N ALA A 630 -31.23 -25.17 -6.17
CA ALA A 630 -30.85 -26.49 -6.66
C ALA A 630 -29.38 -26.83 -6.39
N ASP A 631 -29.08 -28.13 -6.31
CA ASP A 631 -27.71 -28.63 -6.23
C ASP A 631 -26.99 -28.57 -7.59
N LEU A 632 -27.72 -28.86 -8.67
CA LEU A 632 -27.22 -28.93 -10.03
C LEU A 632 -28.03 -28.01 -10.95
N GLY A 633 -27.52 -27.75 -12.16
CA GLY A 633 -28.19 -26.92 -13.14
C GLY A 633 -28.09 -25.41 -12.87
N ASN A 634 -27.19 -24.98 -12.00
CA ASN A 634 -27.01 -23.57 -11.69
C ASN A 634 -26.32 -22.84 -12.85
N GLU A 635 -27.00 -21.81 -13.35
CA GLU A 635 -26.55 -20.97 -14.46
C GLU A 635 -26.08 -19.59 -14.00
N LEU A 636 -25.33 -18.91 -14.84
CA LEU A 636 -24.88 -17.55 -14.59
C LEU A 636 -26.04 -16.56 -14.68
N ALA A 637 -26.07 -15.59 -13.76
CA ALA A 637 -27.12 -14.58 -13.61
C ALA A 637 -28.52 -15.16 -13.38
N GLN A 638 -28.61 -16.37 -12.78
CA GLN A 638 -29.89 -16.99 -12.39
C GLN A 638 -30.62 -16.21 -11.30
N GLY A 639 -31.91 -16.49 -11.11
CA GLY A 639 -32.81 -15.76 -10.24
C GLY A 639 -33.40 -14.54 -10.95
N ASN A 640 -33.61 -13.43 -10.26
CA ASN A 640 -34.10 -12.19 -10.86
C ASN A 640 -32.96 -11.56 -11.69
N THR A 641 -32.85 -12.04 -12.92
CA THR A 641 -31.83 -11.57 -13.87
C THR A 641 -32.02 -10.08 -14.15
N THR A 642 -30.95 -9.32 -13.99
CA THR A 642 -30.97 -7.87 -14.14
C THR A 642 -29.91 -7.44 -15.13
N ASP A 643 -30.32 -6.68 -16.15
CA ASP A 643 -29.43 -5.98 -17.05
C ASP A 643 -29.05 -4.62 -16.45
N PHE A 644 -27.76 -4.31 -16.45
CA PHE A 644 -27.18 -3.12 -15.85
C PHE A 644 -26.28 -2.39 -16.83
N PHE A 645 -26.52 -1.10 -16.98
CA PHE A 645 -25.68 -0.18 -17.74
C PHE A 645 -25.26 1.00 -16.88
N HIS A 646 -23.97 1.36 -16.93
CA HIS A 646 -23.44 2.54 -16.26
C HIS A 646 -22.43 3.25 -17.15
N ALA A 647 -22.60 4.55 -17.32
CA ALA A 647 -21.62 5.40 -17.99
C ALA A 647 -21.29 6.61 -17.13
N GLU A 648 -20.01 6.89 -16.97
CA GLU A 648 -19.52 8.04 -16.22
C GLU A 648 -18.54 8.83 -17.10
N VAL A 649 -18.75 10.14 -17.18
CA VAL A 649 -17.81 11.08 -17.79
C VAL A 649 -17.42 12.08 -16.72
N GLN A 650 -16.12 12.21 -16.46
CA GLN A 650 -15.56 13.18 -15.51
C GLN A 650 -14.49 14.00 -16.20
N GLY A 651 -14.43 15.30 -15.92
CA GLY A 651 -13.36 16.17 -16.35
C GLY A 651 -13.01 17.19 -15.26
N GLY A 652 -11.76 17.64 -15.23
CA GLY A 652 -11.36 18.55 -14.18
C GLY A 652 -9.94 19.10 -14.32
N TYR A 653 -9.54 19.79 -13.25
CA TYR A 653 -8.26 20.45 -13.15
C TYR A 653 -7.60 20.19 -11.80
N LEU A 654 -6.35 19.75 -11.81
CA LEU A 654 -5.52 19.55 -10.63
C LEU A 654 -5.05 20.91 -10.08
N ILE A 655 -5.62 21.32 -8.95
CA ILE A 655 -5.30 22.59 -8.31
C ILE A 655 -3.93 22.53 -7.66
N ASN A 656 -3.70 21.52 -6.81
CA ASN A 656 -2.44 21.36 -6.08
C ASN A 656 -1.91 19.93 -6.22
N PRO A 657 -0.80 19.72 -6.92
CA PRO A 657 -0.22 18.38 -7.12
C PRO A 657 0.37 17.76 -5.85
N ALA A 658 0.83 18.56 -4.87
CA ALA A 658 1.36 18.03 -3.61
C ALA A 658 0.26 17.41 -2.72
N THR A 659 -0.96 17.92 -2.80
CA THR A 659 -2.09 17.43 -2.00
C THR A 659 -3.13 16.67 -2.80
N ASN A 660 -2.94 16.48 -4.11
CA ASN A 660 -3.94 15.94 -5.04
C ASN A 660 -5.30 16.64 -4.98
N LEU A 661 -5.29 17.96 -4.69
CA LEU A 661 -6.50 18.78 -4.69
C LEU A 661 -6.92 19.08 -6.12
N LYS A 662 -8.13 18.70 -6.50
CA LYS A 662 -8.68 18.91 -7.85
C LYS A 662 -10.09 19.45 -7.81
N VAL A 663 -10.46 20.23 -8.83
CA VAL A 663 -11.85 20.59 -9.14
C VAL A 663 -12.32 19.74 -10.30
N TYR A 664 -13.57 19.30 -10.27
CA TYR A 664 -14.12 18.42 -11.30
C TYR A 664 -15.61 18.64 -11.51
N ALA A 665 -16.06 18.22 -12.69
CA ALA A 665 -17.44 17.98 -13.01
C ALA A 665 -17.59 16.55 -13.50
N SER A 666 -18.70 15.87 -13.17
CA SER A 666 -19.01 14.54 -13.67
C SER A 666 -20.49 14.38 -13.97
N VAL A 667 -20.78 13.56 -14.97
CA VAL A 667 -22.12 13.08 -15.30
C VAL A 667 -22.11 11.58 -15.23
N ILE A 668 -23.06 11.01 -14.50
CA ILE A 668 -23.30 9.58 -14.39
C ILE A 668 -24.66 9.30 -15.00
N PHE A 669 -24.69 8.36 -15.94
CA PHE A 669 -25.90 7.74 -16.45
C PHE A 669 -25.92 6.28 -16.03
N ARG A 670 -27.02 5.84 -15.41
CA ARG A 670 -27.21 4.47 -14.94
C ARG A 670 -28.59 3.99 -15.37
N ASP A 671 -28.64 2.76 -15.88
CA ASP A 671 -29.88 2.05 -16.22
C ASP A 671 -29.86 0.67 -15.58
N PHE A 672 -30.90 0.33 -14.82
CA PHE A 672 -31.01 -0.91 -14.07
C PHE A 672 -32.37 -1.55 -14.38
N GLN A 673 -32.35 -2.71 -15.02
CA GLN A 673 -33.53 -3.36 -15.59
C GLN A 673 -33.61 -4.82 -15.09
N PRO A 674 -34.28 -5.07 -13.95
CA PRO A 674 -34.58 -6.44 -13.51
C PRO A 674 -35.66 -7.08 -14.36
N MET A 675 -35.59 -8.41 -14.46
CA MET A 675 -36.62 -9.20 -15.16
C MET A 675 -37.99 -9.06 -14.50
N VAL A 676 -38.02 -8.96 -13.19
CA VAL A 676 -39.21 -8.76 -12.36
C VAL A 676 -38.94 -7.65 -11.34
N ASP A 677 -39.82 -6.66 -11.30
CA ASP A 677 -39.77 -5.63 -10.28
C ASP A 677 -40.17 -6.20 -8.91
N THR A 678 -39.31 -6.02 -7.92
CA THR A 678 -39.55 -6.37 -6.52
C THR A 678 -39.41 -5.11 -5.64
N GLU A 679 -39.74 -5.19 -4.36
CA GLU A 679 -39.57 -4.07 -3.43
C GLU A 679 -38.12 -3.54 -3.36
N VAL A 680 -37.15 -4.45 -3.53
CA VAL A 680 -35.71 -4.11 -3.43
C VAL A 680 -35.11 -3.84 -4.82
N ASN A 681 -35.44 -4.69 -5.81
CA ASN A 681 -34.89 -4.61 -7.16
C ASN A 681 -36.01 -4.26 -8.15
N PHE A 682 -36.03 -3.04 -8.63
CA PHE A 682 -36.99 -2.56 -9.62
C PHE A 682 -36.31 -1.69 -10.69
N ALA A 683 -36.91 -1.60 -11.85
CA ALA A 683 -36.44 -0.84 -12.99
C ALA A 683 -36.27 0.64 -12.61
N ASN A 684 -35.07 1.16 -12.82
CA ASN A 684 -34.77 2.57 -12.54
C ASN A 684 -33.67 3.10 -13.43
N GLN A 685 -33.77 4.38 -13.76
CA GLN A 685 -32.74 5.15 -14.44
C GLN A 685 -32.23 6.26 -13.53
N THR A 686 -31.01 6.69 -13.76
CA THR A 686 -30.39 7.78 -13.01
C THR A 686 -29.51 8.60 -13.95
N THR A 687 -29.76 9.90 -13.99
CA THR A 687 -28.88 10.90 -14.61
C THR A 687 -28.40 11.84 -13.51
N TRP A 688 -27.16 11.63 -13.06
CA TRP A 688 -26.62 12.34 -11.92
C TRP A 688 -25.49 13.28 -12.33
N LEU A 689 -25.72 14.59 -12.24
CA LEU A 689 -24.74 15.64 -12.51
C LEU A 689 -24.08 16.10 -11.19
N ASN A 690 -22.76 16.20 -11.19
CA ASN A 690 -21.97 16.61 -10.02
C ASN A 690 -20.92 17.65 -10.38
N PHE A 691 -20.69 18.58 -9.44
CA PHE A 691 -19.56 19.50 -9.41
C PHE A 691 -18.87 19.39 -8.06
N GLY A 692 -17.55 19.33 -8.03
CA GLY A 692 -16.86 19.16 -6.77
C GLY A 692 -15.43 19.65 -6.74
N VAL A 693 -14.92 19.77 -5.51
CA VAL A 693 -13.52 20.01 -5.19
C VAL A 693 -13.08 18.88 -4.24
N ARG A 694 -12.07 18.11 -4.63
CA ARG A 694 -11.66 16.91 -3.89
C ARG A 694 -10.15 16.83 -3.72
N THR A 695 -9.70 16.52 -2.51
CA THR A 695 -8.38 15.95 -2.23
C THR A 695 -8.46 14.45 -2.47
N ASP A 696 -7.83 13.98 -3.55
CA ASP A 696 -8.02 12.61 -4.08
C ASP A 696 -7.11 11.61 -3.35
N LEU A 697 -7.60 11.08 -2.24
CA LEU A 697 -6.87 10.12 -1.38
C LEU A 697 -7.45 8.70 -1.42
N PHE A 698 -8.54 8.43 -2.16
CA PHE A 698 -9.24 7.14 -2.21
C PHE A 698 -10.19 7.06 -3.40
N ASN A 699 -10.50 5.85 -3.83
CA ASN A 699 -11.50 5.60 -4.85
C ASN A 699 -12.92 5.82 -4.32
N TRP A 700 -13.78 6.39 -5.17
CA TRP A 700 -15.23 6.31 -5.05
C TRP A 700 -15.75 5.35 -6.10
N TYR A 701 -16.62 4.44 -5.67
CA TYR A 701 -17.35 3.52 -6.54
C TYR A 701 -18.83 3.91 -6.52
N ASN A 702 -19.32 4.39 -7.66
CA ASN A 702 -20.72 4.74 -7.89
C ASN A 702 -21.38 3.79 -8.90
N ASP A 703 -20.71 2.71 -9.26
CA ASP A 703 -20.93 1.85 -10.39
C ASP A 703 -21.34 0.43 -9.95
N PHE A 704 -22.47 0.38 -9.20
CA PHE A 704 -23.09 -0.84 -8.69
C PHE A 704 -24.61 -0.83 -8.88
#